data_24df4bb542ed5bf561f163384773ce15
#
_entry.id   24df4bb542ed5bf561f163384773ce15
#
_cell.length_a   1.000
_cell.length_b   1.000
_cell.length_c   1.000
_cell.angle_alpha   90.00
_cell.angle_beta   90.00
_cell.angle_gamma   90.00
#
_symmetry.space_group_name_H-M   'P 1'
#
loop_
_entity.id
_entity.type
_entity.pdbx_description
1 polymer ?
#
loop_
_entity_poly.entity_id
_entity_poly.type
_entity_poly.pdbx_seq_one_letter_code
_entity_poly.pdbx_strand_id
1 'polypeptide(L)'
;MRRLILAEKFSAARRLAQILSEGTAEKVRADGSSHFTFSIHGDDVIVFPLRGHVVELDYPEAARDWALMDLDDLIDLEPVREETPVTLHDALRGFADTIDEVVLATDYDREGELIAVEALETLRGRKPHLTARRARFSAMTPGEVRRAFETPVEPDWALAEAAAARQRIDLAWGAVLTRFLTLECGSGRQLLSAGRVQTPTLRLAADRERDREDFMARPFWNVTLLAGDPPIEATAVGGPFWDEGGAQALVALAGLGDTAVVERVEHRERRDPPPAPFNTTSFLAQASRQGTSPSRAMLAAQSLYVSGEISYPRTDNTVYPPSTAFHEILGRLAESPYAAYAERLLARSELTVSRGPIQTTDHPPLHPTAAPAKRRAGLRSWVYDLIARRFLATLSPASVAAVTEAHLRVGDTEFLAVGETTVDPGWREILPDENPVSVLPDLKEGDALPLREIRIVEERTKPPPLHTAGTLLLTMQRLGLGTKSTRHEIVDLLFRRQYVSGRSIRTTAAGRALVDALAIYGPDVTTPDMTRHLEDRMSDIAEGRATLGEVVAESRHALHGVLAELRAHRESLGRWVRDATFFEKDYGACDACADGRLVRRKARNGWAFLGCSRFPECRQRYRLGALGQRLPWSESAATADAAEVPSTAA
;
A
#
# COMPACT_ATOMS: atom_id res chain seq x y z
N MET A 1 -44.52 5.27 -0.49
CA MET A 1 -43.52 5.23 0.58
C MET A 1 -42.41 6.23 0.25
N ARG A 2 -41.82 6.91 1.24
CA ARG A 2 -40.70 7.82 1.00
C ARG A 2 -39.42 7.24 1.58
N ARG A 3 -38.45 6.92 0.72
CA ARG A 3 -37.24 6.18 1.06
C ARG A 3 -36.01 7.06 0.94
N LEU A 4 -35.12 7.04 1.95
CA LEU A 4 -33.82 7.69 1.92
C LEU A 4 -32.75 6.65 1.67
N ILE A 5 -31.89 6.86 0.67
CA ILE A 5 -30.70 6.04 0.40
C ILE A 5 -29.47 6.85 0.79
N LEU A 6 -28.66 6.32 1.70
CA LEU A 6 -27.41 6.94 2.16
C LEU A 6 -26.21 6.35 1.42
N ALA A 7 -25.50 7.16 0.66
CA ALA A 7 -24.27 6.79 -0.04
C ALA A 7 -23.06 7.51 0.56
N GLU A 8 -21.90 6.86 0.58
CA GLU A 8 -20.70 7.37 1.22
C GLU A 8 -20.18 8.69 0.62
N LYS A 9 -20.27 8.84 -0.72
CA LYS A 9 -19.71 9.98 -1.46
C LYS A 9 -20.67 10.47 -2.55
N PHE A 10 -20.52 11.73 -2.94
CA PHE A 10 -21.36 12.32 -4.00
C PHE A 10 -21.32 11.53 -5.32
N SER A 11 -20.16 11.04 -5.72
CA SER A 11 -20.01 10.25 -6.94
C SER A 11 -20.74 8.91 -6.85
N ALA A 12 -20.73 8.25 -5.70
CA ALA A 12 -21.47 7.02 -5.44
C ALA A 12 -23.00 7.30 -5.43
N ALA A 13 -23.45 8.35 -4.73
CA ALA A 13 -24.85 8.77 -4.72
C ALA A 13 -25.37 9.01 -6.14
N ARG A 14 -24.61 9.76 -6.96
CA ARG A 14 -24.97 10.00 -8.36
C ARG A 14 -25.08 8.70 -9.15
N ARG A 15 -24.14 7.77 -8.96
CA ARG A 15 -24.13 6.49 -9.67
C ARG A 15 -25.31 5.61 -9.25
N LEU A 16 -25.59 5.51 -7.96
CA LEU A 16 -26.75 4.79 -7.44
C LEU A 16 -28.06 5.38 -7.96
N ALA A 17 -28.23 6.70 -7.88
CA ALA A 17 -29.40 7.38 -8.41
C ALA A 17 -29.58 7.09 -9.90
N GLN A 18 -28.52 7.17 -10.71
CA GLN A 18 -28.58 6.87 -12.14
C GLN A 18 -29.00 5.42 -12.44
N ILE A 19 -28.49 4.45 -11.66
CA ILE A 19 -28.80 3.02 -11.85
C ILE A 19 -30.26 2.73 -11.44
N LEU A 20 -30.67 3.19 -10.25
CA LEU A 20 -31.97 2.86 -9.67
C LEU A 20 -33.12 3.57 -10.38
N SER A 21 -32.88 4.79 -10.85
CA SER A 21 -33.90 5.57 -11.58
C SER A 21 -33.89 5.33 -13.10
N GLU A 22 -33.01 4.48 -13.61
CA GLU A 22 -32.76 4.30 -15.06
C GLU A 22 -32.44 5.61 -15.80
N GLY A 23 -31.80 6.54 -15.06
CA GLY A 23 -31.35 7.82 -15.60
C GLY A 23 -32.33 8.98 -15.46
N THR A 24 -33.49 8.78 -14.81
CA THR A 24 -34.50 9.82 -14.61
C THR A 24 -34.30 10.67 -13.36
N ALA A 25 -33.31 10.35 -12.51
CA ALA A 25 -33.03 11.06 -11.25
C ALA A 25 -32.68 12.53 -11.48
N GLU A 26 -33.32 13.41 -10.73
CA GLU A 26 -33.05 14.83 -10.71
C GLU A 26 -32.12 15.22 -9.58
N LYS A 27 -31.18 16.16 -9.85
CA LYS A 27 -30.31 16.71 -8.83
C LYS A 27 -30.97 17.90 -8.15
N VAL A 28 -31.20 17.79 -6.86
CA VAL A 28 -31.74 18.85 -6.00
C VAL A 28 -30.59 19.48 -5.20
N ARG A 29 -30.65 20.81 -5.05
CA ARG A 29 -29.79 21.58 -4.14
C ARG A 29 -30.65 22.22 -3.07
N ALA A 30 -30.41 21.91 -1.82
CA ALA A 30 -31.10 22.49 -0.69
C ALA A 30 -30.12 22.63 0.49
N ASP A 31 -30.19 23.77 1.20
CA ASP A 31 -29.47 24.02 2.46
C ASP A 31 -27.97 23.67 2.45
N GLY A 32 -27.28 24.05 1.37
CA GLY A 32 -25.82 23.79 1.22
C GLY A 32 -25.45 22.34 0.87
N SER A 33 -26.43 21.44 0.72
CA SER A 33 -26.28 20.06 0.30
C SER A 33 -26.83 19.82 -1.12
N SER A 34 -26.36 18.73 -1.75
CA SER A 34 -26.93 18.28 -3.03
C SER A 34 -27.24 16.79 -2.93
N HIS A 35 -28.44 16.41 -3.30
CA HIS A 35 -28.90 15.03 -3.34
C HIS A 35 -29.63 14.74 -4.65
N PHE A 36 -30.07 13.51 -4.86
CA PHE A 36 -30.80 13.11 -6.05
C PHE A 36 -32.16 12.59 -5.64
N THR A 37 -33.20 12.91 -6.46
CA THR A 37 -34.58 12.47 -6.23
C THR A 37 -35.16 11.85 -7.49
N PHE A 38 -35.98 10.83 -7.31
CA PHE A 38 -36.73 10.17 -8.37
C PHE A 38 -37.90 9.39 -7.77
N SER A 39 -38.86 8.99 -8.60
CA SER A 39 -39.93 8.08 -8.18
C SER A 39 -39.82 6.75 -8.91
N ILE A 40 -40.00 5.65 -8.18
CA ILE A 40 -39.99 4.29 -8.73
C ILE A 40 -41.11 3.45 -8.10
N HIS A 41 -41.92 2.79 -8.92
CA HIS A 41 -43.06 1.97 -8.48
C HIS A 41 -44.02 2.66 -7.50
N GLY A 42 -44.14 3.99 -7.59
CA GLY A 42 -44.99 4.81 -6.70
C GLY A 42 -44.34 5.23 -5.38
N ASP A 43 -43.08 4.86 -5.15
CA ASP A 43 -42.28 5.32 -4.02
C ASP A 43 -41.43 6.53 -4.41
N ASP A 44 -41.33 7.52 -3.52
CA ASP A 44 -40.42 8.65 -3.65
C ASP A 44 -39.06 8.27 -3.03
N VAL A 45 -38.00 8.42 -3.81
CA VAL A 45 -36.63 8.03 -3.42
C VAL A 45 -35.73 9.25 -3.40
N ILE A 46 -34.98 9.39 -2.30
CA ILE A 46 -33.95 10.40 -2.11
C ILE A 46 -32.61 9.66 -1.98
N VAL A 47 -31.61 10.00 -2.80
CA VAL A 47 -30.24 9.47 -2.65
C VAL A 47 -29.33 10.59 -2.15
N PHE A 48 -28.85 10.44 -0.93
CA PHE A 48 -28.11 11.47 -0.20
C PHE A 48 -26.64 11.06 0.03
N PRO A 49 -25.64 11.92 -0.32
CA PRO A 49 -24.23 11.66 -0.09
C PRO A 49 -23.78 12.10 1.29
N LEU A 50 -23.08 11.24 2.04
CA LEU A 50 -22.57 11.51 3.38
C LEU A 50 -21.23 12.28 3.41
N ARG A 51 -20.39 12.18 2.39
CA ARG A 51 -19.04 12.75 2.30
C ARG A 51 -17.98 12.05 3.19
N GLY A 52 -18.21 10.81 3.60
CA GLY A 52 -17.39 10.04 4.53
C GLY A 52 -18.03 10.00 5.92
N HIS A 53 -17.21 9.90 6.98
CA HIS A 53 -17.69 9.95 8.36
C HIS A 53 -18.51 11.20 8.64
N VAL A 54 -19.60 11.03 9.35
CA VAL A 54 -20.48 12.12 9.78
C VAL A 54 -20.21 12.53 11.22
N VAL A 55 -19.40 11.72 11.93
CA VAL A 55 -18.91 11.98 13.27
C VAL A 55 -17.39 11.87 13.27
N GLU A 56 -16.72 12.85 13.84
CA GLU A 56 -15.29 12.76 14.16
C GLU A 56 -15.12 12.50 15.67
N LEU A 57 -14.17 11.63 16.01
CA LEU A 57 -13.76 11.45 17.40
C LEU A 57 -12.61 12.39 17.72
N ASP A 58 -12.78 13.18 18.78
CA ASP A 58 -11.70 14.00 19.34
C ASP A 58 -11.80 13.99 20.87
N TYR A 59 -10.78 14.48 21.53
CA TYR A 59 -10.83 14.69 22.96
C TYR A 59 -11.62 15.96 23.30
N PRO A 60 -12.25 16.02 24.50
CA PRO A 60 -12.91 17.24 24.99
C PRO A 60 -11.96 18.44 24.93
N GLU A 61 -12.51 19.66 24.79
CA GLU A 61 -11.75 20.89 24.62
C GLU A 61 -10.67 21.08 25.71
N ALA A 62 -10.98 20.72 26.95
CA ALA A 62 -10.04 20.78 28.08
C ALA A 62 -8.79 19.88 27.88
N ALA A 63 -8.89 18.82 27.09
CA ALA A 63 -7.79 17.90 26.79
C ALA A 63 -7.08 18.22 25.47
N ARG A 64 -7.50 19.25 24.74
CA ARG A 64 -6.86 19.66 23.47
C ARG A 64 -5.59 20.47 23.70
N ASP A 65 -5.45 21.13 24.84
CA ASP A 65 -4.17 21.72 25.23
C ASP A 65 -3.22 20.62 25.70
N TRP A 66 -2.21 20.37 24.88
CA TRP A 66 -1.24 19.28 25.12
C TRP A 66 -0.42 19.46 26.40
N ALA A 67 -0.25 20.71 26.87
CA ALA A 67 0.57 21.02 28.04
C ALA A 67 -0.18 20.85 29.38
N LEU A 68 -1.50 20.82 29.36
CA LEU A 68 -2.32 20.86 30.57
C LEU A 68 -2.87 19.49 31.00
N MET A 69 -2.88 18.50 30.10
CA MET A 69 -3.46 17.18 30.37
C MET A 69 -2.36 16.17 30.69
N ASP A 70 -2.50 15.45 31.79
CA ASP A 70 -1.67 14.27 32.07
C ASP A 70 -2.00 13.16 31.06
N LEU A 71 -0.97 12.41 30.66
CA LEU A 71 -1.13 11.38 29.63
C LEU A 71 -1.82 10.12 30.15
N ASP A 72 -1.73 9.79 31.43
CA ASP A 72 -2.50 8.69 32.03
C ASP A 72 -3.99 9.03 32.04
N ASP A 73 -4.34 10.25 32.45
CA ASP A 73 -5.73 10.71 32.38
C ASP A 73 -6.25 10.73 30.94
N LEU A 74 -5.38 11.06 29.96
CA LEU A 74 -5.74 11.06 28.53
C LEU A 74 -6.04 9.66 28.00
N ILE A 75 -5.35 8.61 28.48
CA ILE A 75 -5.62 7.23 28.09
C ILE A 75 -7.03 6.81 28.49
N ASP A 76 -7.46 7.19 29.69
CA ASP A 76 -8.76 6.77 30.25
C ASP A 76 -9.91 7.69 29.86
N LEU A 77 -9.58 8.86 29.29
CA LEU A 77 -10.59 9.83 28.88
C LEU A 77 -11.42 9.30 27.70
N GLU A 78 -12.74 9.33 27.85
CA GLU A 78 -13.63 9.00 26.72
C GLU A 78 -13.61 10.11 25.66
N PRO A 79 -13.34 9.78 24.39
CA PRO A 79 -13.41 10.76 23.34
C PRO A 79 -14.84 11.25 23.11
N VAL A 80 -14.99 12.50 22.72
CA VAL A 80 -16.26 13.08 22.33
C VAL A 80 -16.52 12.85 20.85
N ARG A 81 -17.80 12.72 20.52
CA ARG A 81 -18.27 12.59 19.14
C ARG A 81 -18.70 13.98 18.65
N GLU A 82 -17.97 14.51 17.69
CA GLU A 82 -18.27 15.81 17.08
C GLU A 82 -18.96 15.62 15.73
N GLU A 83 -20.10 16.25 15.57
CA GLU A 83 -20.85 16.22 14.32
C GLU A 83 -20.14 17.10 13.27
N THR A 84 -19.69 16.49 12.18
CA THR A 84 -18.95 17.20 11.12
C THR A 84 -19.36 16.74 9.71
N PRO A 85 -19.71 17.67 8.85
CA PRO A 85 -20.08 19.07 9.11
C PRO A 85 -21.51 19.19 9.67
N VAL A 86 -21.76 20.17 10.53
CA VAL A 86 -23.07 20.41 11.17
C VAL A 86 -24.22 20.47 10.14
N THR A 87 -24.00 21.10 9.00
CA THR A 87 -25.00 21.20 7.91
C THR A 87 -25.44 19.84 7.36
N LEU A 88 -24.60 18.82 7.43
CA LEU A 88 -24.96 17.45 7.02
C LEU A 88 -25.94 16.82 8.02
N HIS A 89 -25.68 17.00 9.32
CA HIS A 89 -26.56 16.52 10.39
C HIS A 89 -27.90 17.23 10.37
N ASP A 90 -27.94 18.54 10.10
CA ASP A 90 -29.20 19.30 9.96
C ASP A 90 -30.02 18.77 8.78
N ALA A 91 -29.38 18.47 7.64
CA ALA A 91 -30.03 17.85 6.51
C ALA A 91 -30.57 16.44 6.84
N LEU A 92 -29.79 15.59 7.52
CA LEU A 92 -30.23 14.25 7.95
C LEU A 92 -31.45 14.35 8.90
N ARG A 93 -31.37 15.24 9.91
CA ARG A 93 -32.49 15.48 10.84
C ARG A 93 -33.76 15.97 10.11
N GLY A 94 -33.60 16.85 9.09
CA GLY A 94 -34.69 17.30 8.27
C GLY A 94 -35.34 16.19 7.44
N PHE A 95 -34.59 15.22 6.97
CA PHE A 95 -35.14 14.05 6.30
C PHE A 95 -35.89 13.11 7.25
N ALA A 96 -35.41 12.94 8.49
CA ALA A 96 -35.96 11.97 9.44
C ALA A 96 -37.48 12.10 9.61
N ASP A 97 -38.01 13.32 9.65
CA ASP A 97 -39.43 13.57 9.84
C ASP A 97 -40.29 13.18 8.62
N THR A 98 -39.69 13.06 7.45
CA THR A 98 -40.39 12.91 6.16
C THR A 98 -40.26 11.56 5.49
N ILE A 99 -39.32 10.70 5.95
CA ILE A 99 -39.04 9.38 5.35
C ILE A 99 -39.72 8.26 6.12
N ASP A 100 -40.05 7.19 5.43
CA ASP A 100 -40.59 5.95 6.03
C ASP A 100 -39.52 4.92 6.32
N GLU A 101 -38.47 4.86 5.48
CA GLU A 101 -37.41 3.89 5.52
C GLU A 101 -36.06 4.51 5.11
N VAL A 102 -34.98 4.04 5.65
CA VAL A 102 -33.60 4.35 5.19
C VAL A 102 -32.90 3.10 4.68
N VAL A 103 -32.24 3.20 3.53
CA VAL A 103 -31.36 2.15 2.98
C VAL A 103 -29.92 2.64 3.01
N LEU A 104 -29.09 1.92 3.76
CA LEU A 104 -27.67 2.18 3.90
C LEU A 104 -26.94 1.57 2.69
N ALA A 105 -26.29 2.39 1.87
CA ALA A 105 -25.64 2.02 0.62
C ALA A 105 -24.21 2.60 0.52
N THR A 106 -23.52 2.68 1.65
CA THR A 106 -22.09 2.96 1.76
C THR A 106 -21.26 1.78 1.25
N ASP A 107 -19.96 1.95 1.06
CA ASP A 107 -19.05 0.85 0.72
C ASP A 107 -19.19 -0.30 1.75
N TYR A 108 -19.10 -1.55 1.29
CA TYR A 108 -19.27 -2.71 2.18
C TYR A 108 -17.92 -3.10 2.80
N ASP A 109 -17.43 -2.27 3.71
CA ASP A 109 -16.28 -2.57 4.58
C ASP A 109 -16.54 -2.02 5.99
N ARG A 110 -15.60 -2.25 6.93
CA ARG A 110 -15.74 -1.81 8.32
C ARG A 110 -16.02 -0.30 8.42
N GLU A 111 -15.30 0.51 7.64
CA GLU A 111 -15.45 1.97 7.66
C GLU A 111 -16.80 2.40 7.09
N GLY A 112 -17.18 1.84 5.95
CA GLY A 112 -18.46 2.15 5.33
C GLY A 112 -19.65 1.74 6.19
N GLU A 113 -19.54 0.63 6.96
CA GLU A 113 -20.59 0.24 7.90
C GLU A 113 -20.68 1.21 9.08
N LEU A 114 -19.53 1.66 9.63
CA LEU A 114 -19.52 2.67 10.69
C LEU A 114 -20.12 4.01 10.20
N ILE A 115 -19.72 4.50 9.03
CA ILE A 115 -20.30 5.71 8.42
C ILE A 115 -21.82 5.60 8.28
N ALA A 116 -22.30 4.43 7.86
CA ALA A 116 -23.74 4.18 7.72
C ALA A 116 -24.47 4.20 9.07
N VAL A 117 -23.89 3.57 10.10
CA VAL A 117 -24.46 3.53 11.45
C VAL A 117 -24.44 4.91 12.09
N GLU A 118 -23.37 5.69 11.98
CA GLU A 118 -23.31 7.08 12.46
C GLU A 118 -24.43 7.94 11.89
N ALA A 119 -24.67 7.85 10.57
CA ALA A 119 -25.74 8.57 9.91
C ALA A 119 -27.14 8.08 10.35
N LEU A 120 -27.28 6.75 10.54
CA LEU A 120 -28.53 6.16 11.05
C LEU A 120 -28.83 6.61 12.49
N GLU A 121 -27.82 6.69 13.36
CA GLU A 121 -27.97 7.21 14.73
C GLU A 121 -28.45 8.67 14.73
N THR A 122 -27.91 9.50 13.83
CA THR A 122 -28.38 10.89 13.66
C THR A 122 -29.86 10.94 13.26
N LEU A 123 -30.31 10.08 12.33
CA LEU A 123 -31.71 9.97 11.93
C LEU A 123 -32.58 9.46 13.09
N ARG A 124 -32.13 8.43 13.81
CA ARG A 124 -32.86 7.83 14.94
C ARG A 124 -32.92 8.72 16.16
N GLY A 125 -32.02 9.66 16.32
CA GLY A 125 -32.11 10.72 17.33
C GLY A 125 -33.39 11.56 17.16
N ARG A 126 -33.91 11.66 15.93
CA ARG A 126 -35.17 12.36 15.62
C ARG A 126 -36.37 11.39 15.47
N LYS A 127 -36.15 10.23 14.83
CA LYS A 127 -37.17 9.17 14.60
C LYS A 127 -36.68 7.84 15.11
N PRO A 128 -36.85 7.51 16.42
CA PRO A 128 -36.22 6.33 17.07
C PRO A 128 -36.54 4.98 16.42
N HIS A 129 -37.73 4.81 15.87
CA HIS A 129 -38.22 3.56 15.27
C HIS A 129 -38.07 3.52 13.74
N LEU A 130 -37.16 4.35 13.17
CA LEU A 130 -36.94 4.36 11.74
C LEU A 130 -36.42 2.99 11.27
N THR A 131 -37.14 2.41 10.30
CA THR A 131 -36.72 1.15 9.66
C THR A 131 -35.45 1.40 8.84
N ALA A 132 -34.43 0.59 9.08
CA ALA A 132 -33.17 0.66 8.35
C ALA A 132 -32.88 -0.68 7.67
N ARG A 133 -32.38 -0.62 6.45
CA ARG A 133 -31.94 -1.77 5.66
C ARG A 133 -30.55 -1.49 5.09
N ARG A 134 -29.80 -2.53 4.76
CA ARG A 134 -28.45 -2.46 4.21
C ARG A 134 -28.39 -3.08 2.83
N ALA A 135 -28.04 -2.29 1.81
CA ALA A 135 -27.73 -2.78 0.46
C ALA A 135 -26.24 -3.12 0.38
N ARG A 136 -25.91 -4.41 0.15
CA ARG A 136 -24.52 -4.90 0.05
C ARG A 136 -24.17 -5.21 -1.41
N PHE A 137 -23.14 -4.58 -1.93
CA PHE A 137 -22.65 -4.79 -3.29
C PHE A 137 -21.12 -4.68 -3.34
N SER A 138 -20.50 -5.48 -4.20
CA SER A 138 -19.05 -5.48 -4.45
C SER A 138 -18.70 -4.82 -5.78
N ALA A 139 -19.69 -4.44 -6.60
CA ALA A 139 -19.50 -3.68 -7.83
C ALA A 139 -20.66 -2.72 -8.09
N MET A 140 -20.35 -1.54 -8.60
CA MET A 140 -21.34 -0.52 -8.99
C MET A 140 -21.94 -0.79 -10.38
N THR A 141 -22.22 -2.05 -10.70
CA THR A 141 -22.92 -2.44 -11.92
C THR A 141 -24.44 -2.41 -11.74
N PRO A 142 -25.22 -2.13 -12.81
CA PRO A 142 -26.68 -2.07 -12.70
C PRO A 142 -27.31 -3.34 -12.11
N GLY A 143 -26.84 -4.54 -12.55
CA GLY A 143 -27.39 -5.80 -12.08
C GLY A 143 -27.12 -6.07 -10.61
N GLU A 144 -25.90 -5.81 -10.13
CA GLU A 144 -25.52 -6.06 -8.73
C GLU A 144 -26.18 -5.05 -7.78
N VAL A 145 -26.20 -3.76 -8.16
CA VAL A 145 -26.86 -2.73 -7.37
C VAL A 145 -28.35 -3.02 -7.25
N ARG A 146 -29.07 -3.30 -8.35
CA ARG A 146 -30.51 -3.59 -8.28
C ARG A 146 -30.79 -4.78 -7.38
N ARG A 147 -30.05 -5.88 -7.52
CA ARG A 147 -30.18 -7.06 -6.66
C ARG A 147 -29.98 -6.72 -5.19
N ALA A 148 -28.97 -5.91 -4.85
CA ALA A 148 -28.72 -5.49 -3.48
C ALA A 148 -29.88 -4.67 -2.87
N PHE A 149 -30.60 -3.92 -3.70
CA PHE A 149 -31.79 -3.16 -3.27
C PHE A 149 -33.08 -3.99 -3.28
N GLU A 150 -33.15 -5.08 -4.05
CA GLU A 150 -34.27 -6.03 -4.03
C GLU A 150 -34.20 -6.96 -2.81
N THR A 151 -32.99 -7.28 -2.35
CA THR A 151 -32.75 -8.18 -1.21
C THR A 151 -31.87 -7.54 -0.15
N PRO A 152 -32.28 -6.39 0.43
CA PRO A 152 -31.48 -5.73 1.46
C PRO A 152 -31.49 -6.55 2.76
N VAL A 153 -30.41 -6.43 3.52
CA VAL A 153 -30.20 -7.13 4.79
C VAL A 153 -30.30 -6.16 5.98
N GLU A 154 -30.16 -6.67 7.19
CA GLU A 154 -30.00 -5.81 8.37
C GLU A 154 -28.60 -5.16 8.40
N PRO A 155 -28.44 -3.97 9.00
CA PRO A 155 -27.13 -3.35 9.24
C PRO A 155 -26.24 -4.29 10.10
N ASP A 156 -24.96 -4.27 9.82
CA ASP A 156 -23.98 -5.10 10.54
C ASP A 156 -23.36 -4.31 11.71
N TRP A 157 -24.06 -4.32 12.83
CA TRP A 157 -23.66 -3.59 14.02
C TRP A 157 -22.30 -4.03 14.56
N ALA A 158 -21.99 -5.33 14.54
CA ALA A 158 -20.72 -5.86 15.01
C ALA A 158 -19.54 -5.36 14.14
N LEU A 159 -19.75 -5.29 12.82
CA LEU A 159 -18.76 -4.75 11.91
C LEU A 159 -18.52 -3.25 12.14
N ALA A 160 -19.58 -2.49 12.41
CA ALA A 160 -19.49 -1.06 12.74
C ALA A 160 -18.78 -0.84 14.10
N GLU A 161 -19.10 -1.65 15.11
CA GLU A 161 -18.43 -1.60 16.42
C GLU A 161 -16.93 -1.91 16.33
N ALA A 162 -16.53 -2.86 15.46
CA ALA A 162 -15.11 -3.14 15.20
C ALA A 162 -14.37 -1.94 14.61
N ALA A 163 -15.02 -1.16 13.73
CA ALA A 163 -14.46 0.09 13.20
C ALA A 163 -14.41 1.19 14.27
N ALA A 164 -15.45 1.33 15.08
CA ALA A 164 -15.50 2.29 16.20
C ALA A 164 -14.43 1.99 17.24
N ALA A 165 -14.18 0.70 17.56
CA ALA A 165 -13.08 0.30 18.44
C ALA A 165 -11.73 0.73 17.86
N ARG A 166 -11.51 0.51 16.55
CA ARG A 166 -10.28 0.95 15.87
C ARG A 166 -10.07 2.45 15.97
N GLN A 167 -11.09 3.26 15.70
CA GLN A 167 -10.98 4.72 15.81
C GLN A 167 -10.57 5.16 17.22
N ARG A 168 -11.19 4.60 18.26
CA ARG A 168 -10.85 4.93 19.66
C ARG A 168 -9.42 4.52 20.02
N ILE A 169 -9.02 3.31 19.63
CA ILE A 169 -7.67 2.80 19.86
C ILE A 169 -6.63 3.64 19.13
N ASP A 170 -6.83 3.90 17.83
CA ASP A 170 -5.89 4.69 17.03
C ASP A 170 -5.77 6.14 17.53
N LEU A 171 -6.88 6.74 17.99
CA LEU A 171 -6.87 8.07 18.62
C LEU A 171 -6.03 8.07 19.91
N ALA A 172 -6.27 7.13 20.82
CA ALA A 172 -5.56 7.06 22.10
C ALA A 172 -4.05 6.83 21.91
N TRP A 173 -3.68 5.79 21.16
CA TRP A 173 -2.27 5.50 20.87
C TRP A 173 -1.57 6.65 20.14
N GLY A 174 -2.22 7.21 19.12
CA GLY A 174 -1.69 8.33 18.36
C GLY A 174 -1.50 9.59 19.19
N ALA A 175 -2.48 9.96 19.99
CA ALA A 175 -2.41 11.15 20.83
C ALA A 175 -1.37 11.02 21.95
N VAL A 176 -1.42 9.93 22.71
CA VAL A 176 -0.53 9.71 23.88
C VAL A 176 0.93 9.62 23.44
N LEU A 177 1.25 8.74 22.49
CA LEU A 177 2.63 8.58 22.03
C LEU A 177 3.16 9.84 21.35
N THR A 178 2.35 10.50 20.53
CA THR A 178 2.78 11.72 19.83
C THR A 178 3.01 12.88 20.81
N ARG A 179 2.14 13.07 21.81
CA ARG A 179 2.33 14.10 22.84
C ARG A 179 3.55 13.81 23.70
N PHE A 180 3.69 12.59 24.20
CA PHE A 180 4.86 12.16 24.97
C PHE A 180 6.17 12.45 24.21
N LEU A 181 6.29 11.96 22.98
CA LEU A 181 7.50 12.13 22.18
C LEU A 181 7.76 13.60 21.83
N THR A 182 6.73 14.38 21.54
CA THR A 182 6.88 15.77 21.11
C THR A 182 7.21 16.69 22.29
N LEU A 183 6.54 16.53 23.42
CA LEU A 183 6.67 17.43 24.58
C LEU A 183 7.74 16.99 25.57
N GLU A 184 7.74 15.71 25.92
CA GLU A 184 8.63 15.20 26.97
C GLU A 184 10.00 14.77 26.45
N CYS A 185 10.09 14.30 25.20
CA CYS A 185 11.34 13.85 24.61
C CYS A 185 11.90 14.81 23.58
N GLY A 186 11.05 15.50 22.83
CA GLY A 186 11.43 16.44 21.79
C GLY A 186 11.78 17.83 22.28
N SER A 187 12.01 18.74 21.35
CA SER A 187 12.20 20.18 21.63
C SER A 187 10.88 20.98 21.60
N GLY A 188 9.74 20.33 21.41
CA GLY A 188 8.44 20.95 21.17
C GLY A 188 8.31 21.70 19.82
N ARG A 189 9.38 21.73 19.04
CA ARG A 189 9.44 22.47 17.75
C ARG A 189 9.10 21.60 16.54
N GLN A 190 9.24 20.29 16.64
CA GLN A 190 8.96 19.33 15.58
C GLN A 190 7.98 18.28 16.12
N LEU A 191 6.92 18.03 15.37
CA LEU A 191 5.96 16.99 15.70
C LEU A 191 6.61 15.61 15.52
N LEU A 192 6.73 14.86 16.61
CA LEU A 192 7.24 13.49 16.63
C LEU A 192 6.06 12.52 16.76
N SER A 193 5.44 12.19 15.63
CA SER A 193 4.28 11.30 15.64
C SER A 193 4.69 9.84 15.73
N ALA A 194 3.97 9.09 16.57
CA ALA A 194 4.05 7.65 16.67
C ALA A 194 2.64 7.06 16.76
N GLY A 195 2.52 5.77 16.49
CA GLY A 195 1.26 5.06 16.58
C GLY A 195 1.46 3.57 16.35
N ARG A 196 0.50 2.76 16.79
CA ARG A 196 0.60 1.29 16.83
C ARG A 196 0.93 0.63 15.48
N VAL A 197 0.52 1.20 14.34
CA VAL A 197 0.84 0.67 13.00
C VAL A 197 2.01 1.42 12.35
N GLN A 198 2.06 2.74 12.55
CA GLN A 198 3.08 3.61 11.98
C GLN A 198 4.49 3.24 12.45
N THR A 199 4.66 3.04 13.75
CA THR A 199 5.97 2.81 14.36
C THR A 199 6.59 1.47 13.95
N PRO A 200 5.90 0.32 14.03
CA PRO A 200 6.47 -0.93 13.53
C PRO A 200 6.70 -0.91 12.01
N THR A 201 5.89 -0.18 11.24
CA THR A 201 6.16 -0.01 9.80
C THR A 201 7.46 0.78 9.54
N LEU A 202 7.73 1.83 10.31
CA LEU A 202 9.00 2.56 10.27
C LEU A 202 10.17 1.64 10.67
N ARG A 203 9.96 0.79 11.69
CA ARG A 203 10.95 -0.20 12.13
C ARG A 203 11.35 -1.17 11.02
N LEU A 204 10.41 -1.68 10.23
CA LEU A 204 10.70 -2.55 9.09
C LEU A 204 11.64 -1.88 8.07
N ALA A 205 11.42 -0.59 7.81
CA ALA A 205 12.29 0.17 6.90
C ALA A 205 13.70 0.36 7.49
N ALA A 206 13.79 0.68 8.77
CA ALA A 206 15.06 0.88 9.48
C ALA A 206 15.87 -0.43 9.61
N ASP A 207 15.21 -1.54 9.92
CA ASP A 207 15.86 -2.85 10.02
C ASP A 207 16.42 -3.31 8.68
N ARG A 208 15.67 -3.13 7.60
CA ARG A 208 16.16 -3.44 6.25
C ARG A 208 17.37 -2.58 5.85
N GLU A 209 17.41 -1.33 6.31
CA GLU A 209 18.55 -0.44 6.08
C GLU A 209 19.77 -0.91 6.89
N ARG A 210 19.57 -1.34 8.16
CA ARG A 210 20.61 -1.95 8.99
C ARG A 210 21.15 -3.25 8.40
N ASP A 211 20.26 -4.17 8.01
CA ASP A 211 20.67 -5.41 7.35
C ASP A 211 21.61 -5.16 6.16
N ARG A 212 21.40 -4.03 5.49
CA ARG A 212 22.20 -3.60 4.36
C ARG A 212 23.50 -2.92 4.78
N GLU A 213 23.49 -2.11 5.83
CA GLU A 213 24.66 -1.40 6.39
C GLU A 213 25.65 -2.40 7.00
N ASP A 214 25.13 -3.38 7.72
CA ASP A 214 25.91 -4.42 8.39
C ASP A 214 26.35 -5.55 7.45
N PHE A 215 25.84 -5.55 6.21
CA PHE A 215 26.14 -6.59 5.26
C PHE A 215 27.58 -6.51 4.78
N MET A 216 28.32 -7.57 5.03
CA MET A 216 29.69 -7.75 4.53
C MET A 216 29.67 -8.54 3.23
N ALA A 217 29.96 -7.86 2.11
CA ALA A 217 30.04 -8.51 0.81
C ALA A 217 31.22 -9.50 0.78
N ARG A 218 30.93 -10.78 0.54
CA ARG A 218 31.94 -11.85 0.42
C ARG A 218 32.18 -12.11 -1.06
N PRO A 219 33.46 -12.18 -1.48
CA PRO A 219 33.78 -12.58 -2.85
C PRO A 219 33.48 -14.07 -3.04
N PHE A 220 33.10 -14.42 -4.24
CA PHE A 220 33.03 -15.80 -4.73
C PHE A 220 33.39 -15.80 -6.21
N TRP A 221 33.81 -16.95 -6.70
CA TRP A 221 34.29 -17.08 -8.07
C TRP A 221 33.43 -18.10 -8.82
N ASN A 222 32.97 -17.69 -9.99
CA ASN A 222 32.37 -18.58 -10.97
C ASN A 222 33.40 -18.88 -12.07
N VAL A 223 33.45 -20.13 -12.49
CA VAL A 223 34.21 -20.50 -13.67
C VAL A 223 33.24 -20.67 -14.83
N THR A 224 33.41 -19.87 -15.86
CA THR A 224 32.56 -19.90 -17.05
C THR A 224 33.34 -20.35 -18.27
N LEU A 225 32.69 -21.17 -19.07
CA LEU A 225 33.18 -21.68 -20.34
C LEU A 225 32.44 -20.97 -21.47
N LEU A 226 33.14 -20.58 -22.52
CA LEU A 226 32.58 -20.13 -23.79
C LEU A 226 33.06 -21.09 -24.89
N ALA A 227 32.11 -21.77 -25.56
CA ALA A 227 32.43 -22.74 -26.59
C ALA A 227 31.38 -22.74 -27.74
N GLY A 228 31.74 -23.24 -28.89
CA GLY A 228 30.86 -23.41 -30.06
C GLY A 228 30.80 -22.20 -30.98
N ASP A 229 30.03 -22.38 -32.09
CA ASP A 229 29.72 -21.34 -33.06
C ASP A 229 28.25 -21.55 -33.54
N PRO A 230 27.27 -20.74 -33.12
CA PRO A 230 27.41 -19.58 -32.21
C PRO A 230 27.91 -19.98 -30.82
N PRO A 231 28.56 -19.04 -30.10
CA PRO A 231 29.10 -19.34 -28.78
C PRO A 231 27.99 -19.55 -27.75
N ILE A 232 28.15 -20.60 -26.95
CA ILE A 232 27.33 -20.87 -25.78
C ILE A 232 28.14 -20.65 -24.50
N GLU A 233 27.50 -20.15 -23.47
CA GLU A 233 28.10 -19.98 -22.15
C GLU A 233 27.65 -21.10 -21.22
N ALA A 234 28.61 -21.74 -20.54
CA ALA A 234 28.34 -22.75 -19.55
C ALA A 234 29.09 -22.43 -18.24
N THR A 235 28.53 -22.82 -17.11
CA THR A 235 29.09 -22.59 -15.79
C THR A 235 29.61 -23.91 -15.24
N ALA A 236 30.78 -23.91 -14.61
CA ALA A 236 31.37 -25.09 -14.02
C ALA A 236 30.46 -25.70 -12.93
N VAL A 237 30.31 -27.02 -12.98
CA VAL A 237 29.58 -27.77 -11.95
C VAL A 237 30.43 -27.80 -10.68
N GLY A 238 29.80 -27.61 -9.50
CA GLY A 238 30.49 -27.55 -8.19
C GLY A 238 30.79 -26.12 -7.71
N GLY A 239 30.60 -25.10 -8.55
CA GLY A 239 30.62 -23.69 -8.10
C GLY A 239 29.32 -23.22 -7.41
N PRO A 240 29.28 -22.00 -6.89
CA PRO A 240 30.37 -21.04 -6.85
C PRO A 240 31.47 -21.40 -5.85
N PHE A 241 32.71 -20.99 -6.14
CA PHE A 241 33.85 -21.20 -5.27
C PHE A 241 34.03 -20.03 -4.30
N TRP A 242 34.29 -20.35 -3.03
CA TRP A 242 34.43 -19.31 -1.99
C TRP A 242 35.90 -18.90 -1.74
N ASP A 243 36.82 -19.44 -2.53
CA ASP A 243 38.21 -19.04 -2.64
C ASP A 243 38.67 -19.12 -4.10
N GLU A 244 39.61 -18.27 -4.48
CA GLU A 244 40.12 -18.18 -5.83
C GLU A 244 40.94 -19.42 -6.22
N GLY A 245 41.64 -20.03 -5.24
CA GLY A 245 42.44 -21.21 -5.45
C GLY A 245 41.62 -22.40 -5.92
N GLY A 246 40.41 -22.58 -5.40
CA GLY A 246 39.47 -23.60 -5.86
C GLY A 246 39.05 -23.40 -7.31
N ALA A 247 38.76 -22.14 -7.71
CA ALA A 247 38.44 -21.82 -9.10
C ALA A 247 39.64 -22.03 -10.04
N GLN A 248 40.85 -21.63 -9.61
CA GLN A 248 42.10 -21.85 -10.37
C GLN A 248 42.43 -23.33 -10.52
N ALA A 249 42.26 -24.13 -9.46
CA ALA A 249 42.47 -25.58 -9.50
C ALA A 249 41.52 -26.25 -10.50
N LEU A 250 40.27 -25.84 -10.55
CA LEU A 250 39.29 -26.36 -11.52
C LEU A 250 39.70 -26.01 -12.96
N VAL A 251 40.11 -24.77 -13.23
CA VAL A 251 40.63 -24.38 -14.55
C VAL A 251 41.84 -25.17 -14.96
N ALA A 252 42.72 -25.47 -14.00
CA ALA A 252 43.90 -26.32 -14.25
C ALA A 252 43.51 -27.77 -14.60
N LEU A 253 42.45 -28.33 -14.01
CA LEU A 253 41.90 -29.65 -14.32
C LEU A 253 41.24 -29.69 -15.72
N ALA A 254 40.65 -28.59 -16.15
CA ALA A 254 40.11 -28.45 -17.50
C ALA A 254 41.22 -28.58 -18.57
N GLY A 255 42.45 -28.26 -18.19
CA GLY A 255 43.64 -28.41 -19.06
C GLY A 255 43.65 -27.44 -20.25
N LEU A 256 44.56 -27.67 -21.19
CA LEU A 256 44.69 -26.91 -22.45
C LEU A 256 43.90 -27.58 -23.60
N GLY A 257 42.73 -28.14 -23.32
CA GLY A 257 41.90 -28.74 -24.35
C GLY A 257 41.32 -27.65 -25.30
N ASP A 258 41.38 -27.90 -26.59
CA ASP A 258 40.83 -26.98 -27.60
C ASP A 258 39.32 -27.20 -27.87
N THR A 259 38.70 -28.13 -27.15
CA THR A 259 37.36 -28.63 -27.45
C THR A 259 36.59 -28.95 -26.16
N ALA A 260 35.35 -28.52 -26.12
CA ALA A 260 34.37 -28.96 -25.13
C ALA A 260 33.47 -30.04 -25.75
N VAL A 261 33.38 -31.19 -25.12
CA VAL A 261 32.56 -32.31 -25.60
C VAL A 261 31.25 -32.31 -24.84
N VAL A 262 30.15 -32.41 -25.59
CA VAL A 262 28.79 -32.57 -25.04
C VAL A 262 28.64 -34.01 -24.56
N GLU A 263 28.63 -34.25 -23.24
CA GLU A 263 28.49 -35.58 -22.67
C GLU A 263 27.05 -36.03 -22.56
N ARG A 264 26.15 -35.08 -22.26
CA ARG A 264 24.77 -35.38 -22.00
C ARG A 264 23.89 -34.14 -22.30
N VAL A 265 22.76 -34.35 -22.86
CA VAL A 265 21.73 -33.31 -23.06
C VAL A 265 20.43 -33.77 -22.42
N GLU A 266 19.94 -33.01 -21.51
CA GLU A 266 18.66 -33.25 -20.83
C GLU A 266 17.63 -32.23 -21.25
N HIS A 267 16.43 -32.71 -21.54
CA HIS A 267 15.28 -31.88 -21.87
C HIS A 267 14.18 -32.06 -20.82
N ARG A 268 13.70 -30.96 -20.26
CA ARG A 268 12.58 -30.99 -19.31
C ARG A 268 11.59 -29.90 -19.61
N GLU A 269 10.32 -30.17 -19.36
CA GLU A 269 9.31 -29.12 -19.33
C GLU A 269 9.27 -28.42 -17.98
N ARG A 270 9.30 -27.09 -18.00
CA ARG A 270 8.94 -26.25 -16.85
C ARG A 270 7.58 -25.63 -17.09
N ARG A 271 6.67 -25.85 -16.16
CA ARG A 271 5.33 -25.29 -16.18
C ARG A 271 5.21 -24.23 -15.11
N ASP A 272 5.07 -22.97 -15.53
CA ASP A 272 4.89 -21.83 -14.62
C ASP A 272 3.40 -21.52 -14.49
N PRO A 273 2.78 -21.71 -13.32
CA PRO A 273 1.36 -21.48 -13.13
C PRO A 273 1.01 -20.00 -13.29
N PRO A 274 -0.24 -19.68 -13.68
CA PRO A 274 -0.70 -18.30 -13.74
C PRO A 274 -0.64 -17.62 -12.37
N PRO A 275 -0.46 -16.30 -12.35
CA PRO A 275 -0.35 -15.55 -11.10
C PRO A 275 -1.68 -15.57 -10.34
N ALA A 276 -1.61 -15.44 -8.99
CA ALA A 276 -2.80 -15.31 -8.16
C ALA A 276 -3.61 -14.04 -8.51
N PRO A 277 -4.93 -14.03 -8.31
CA PRO A 277 -5.76 -12.84 -8.42
C PRO A 277 -5.27 -11.69 -7.56
N PHE A 278 -5.45 -10.44 -8.00
CA PHE A 278 -5.11 -9.29 -7.21
C PHE A 278 -6.02 -9.13 -5.99
N ASN A 279 -5.40 -8.98 -4.83
CA ASN A 279 -5.98 -8.26 -3.71
C ASN A 279 -5.44 -6.81 -3.68
N THR A 280 -5.92 -5.99 -2.75
CA THR A 280 -5.50 -4.59 -2.61
C THR A 280 -3.99 -4.45 -2.52
N THR A 281 -3.35 -5.23 -1.64
CA THR A 281 -1.91 -5.09 -1.37
C THR A 281 -1.06 -5.48 -2.57
N SER A 282 -1.35 -6.62 -3.20
CA SER A 282 -0.62 -7.08 -4.40
C SER A 282 -0.83 -6.16 -5.61
N PHE A 283 -2.03 -5.61 -5.77
CA PHE A 283 -2.31 -4.58 -6.79
C PHE A 283 -1.46 -3.32 -6.56
N LEU A 284 -1.46 -2.78 -5.35
CA LEU A 284 -0.70 -1.58 -5.00
C LEU A 284 0.82 -1.81 -5.09
N ALA A 285 1.28 -3.01 -4.71
CA ALA A 285 2.68 -3.40 -4.86
C ALA A 285 3.12 -3.44 -6.33
N GLN A 286 2.28 -4.00 -7.20
CA GLN A 286 2.55 -4.02 -8.63
C GLN A 286 2.53 -2.61 -9.24
N ALA A 287 1.58 -1.77 -8.83
CA ALA A 287 1.52 -0.37 -9.24
C ALA A 287 2.79 0.41 -8.82
N SER A 288 3.26 0.17 -7.59
CA SER A 288 4.51 0.76 -7.09
C SER A 288 5.74 0.28 -7.87
N ARG A 289 5.81 -1.01 -8.22
CA ARG A 289 6.88 -1.56 -9.05
C ARG A 289 6.98 -0.84 -10.40
N GLN A 290 5.84 -0.50 -11.00
CA GLN A 290 5.73 0.22 -12.27
C GLN A 290 5.78 1.76 -12.11
N GLY A 291 6.15 2.28 -10.93
CA GLY A 291 6.45 3.70 -10.71
C GLY A 291 5.27 4.57 -10.25
N THR A 292 4.10 3.98 -9.97
CA THR A 292 2.94 4.72 -9.45
C THR A 292 2.85 4.57 -7.94
N SER A 293 2.68 5.68 -7.20
CA SER A 293 2.51 5.59 -5.74
C SER A 293 1.24 4.82 -5.37
N PRO A 294 1.25 4.03 -4.28
CA PRO A 294 0.09 3.24 -3.84
C PRO A 294 -1.19 4.06 -3.69
N SER A 295 -1.13 5.22 -3.05
CA SER A 295 -2.32 6.06 -2.85
C SER A 295 -2.89 6.61 -4.16
N ARG A 296 -2.05 6.98 -5.13
CA ARG A 296 -2.53 7.41 -6.45
C ARG A 296 -3.20 6.26 -7.21
N ALA A 297 -2.62 5.05 -7.13
CA ALA A 297 -3.22 3.86 -7.73
C ALA A 297 -4.56 3.53 -7.08
N MET A 298 -4.67 3.61 -5.74
CA MET A 298 -5.92 3.40 -5.01
C MET A 298 -7.00 4.43 -5.38
N LEU A 299 -6.66 5.72 -5.47
CA LEU A 299 -7.60 6.76 -5.91
C LEU A 299 -8.15 6.49 -7.31
N ALA A 300 -7.29 6.06 -8.24
CA ALA A 300 -7.71 5.67 -9.58
C ALA A 300 -8.62 4.44 -9.57
N ALA A 301 -8.29 3.40 -8.78
CA ALA A 301 -9.11 2.21 -8.61
C ALA A 301 -10.48 2.52 -8.00
N GLN A 302 -10.54 3.37 -6.97
CA GLN A 302 -11.82 3.83 -6.41
C GLN A 302 -12.68 4.57 -7.44
N SER A 303 -12.05 5.41 -8.27
CA SER A 303 -12.77 6.08 -9.37
C SER A 303 -13.33 5.09 -10.40
N LEU A 304 -12.59 4.02 -10.71
CA LEU A 304 -13.05 2.94 -11.59
C LEU A 304 -14.19 2.13 -10.98
N TYR A 305 -14.11 1.82 -9.69
CA TYR A 305 -15.18 1.14 -8.95
C TYR A 305 -16.48 1.94 -9.00
N VAL A 306 -16.45 3.22 -8.63
CA VAL A 306 -17.64 4.07 -8.64
C VAL A 306 -18.27 4.19 -10.03
N SER A 307 -17.46 4.14 -11.10
CA SER A 307 -18.02 4.10 -12.47
C SER A 307 -18.51 2.72 -12.90
N GLY A 308 -18.33 1.69 -12.07
CA GLY A 308 -18.75 0.32 -12.36
C GLY A 308 -17.87 -0.40 -13.38
N GLU A 309 -16.59 -0.02 -13.47
CA GLU A 309 -15.62 -0.61 -14.40
C GLU A 309 -14.81 -1.75 -13.76
N ILE A 310 -14.64 -1.72 -12.43
CA ILE A 310 -13.99 -2.79 -11.65
C ILE A 310 -14.79 -3.11 -10.38
N SER A 311 -14.50 -4.27 -9.79
CA SER A 311 -14.97 -4.65 -8.44
C SER A 311 -14.39 -3.73 -7.37
N TYR A 312 -14.93 -3.81 -6.14
CA TYR A 312 -14.47 -3.01 -5.00
C TYR A 312 -12.97 -3.20 -4.75
N PRO A 313 -12.17 -2.11 -4.68
CA PRO A 313 -10.72 -2.22 -4.70
C PRO A 313 -10.09 -2.58 -3.35
N ARG A 314 -10.87 -2.56 -2.25
CA ARG A 314 -10.38 -2.91 -0.91
C ARG A 314 -10.79 -4.34 -0.56
N THR A 315 -9.96 -5.30 -0.92
CA THR A 315 -10.14 -6.73 -0.64
C THR A 315 -8.82 -7.39 -0.29
N ASP A 316 -8.82 -8.29 0.68
CA ASP A 316 -7.66 -9.18 0.94
C ASP A 316 -7.81 -10.51 0.18
N ASN A 317 -8.96 -10.77 -0.42
CA ASN A 317 -9.27 -12.02 -1.09
C ASN A 317 -8.40 -12.24 -2.34
N THR A 318 -7.87 -13.44 -2.49
CA THR A 318 -7.11 -13.91 -3.64
C THR A 318 -7.73 -15.17 -4.28
N VAL A 319 -8.99 -15.45 -3.93
CA VAL A 319 -9.76 -16.59 -4.43
C VAL A 319 -11.10 -16.11 -4.96
N TYR A 320 -11.38 -16.34 -6.23
CA TYR A 320 -12.69 -15.97 -6.78
C TYR A 320 -13.79 -16.86 -6.18
N PRO A 321 -14.91 -16.28 -5.73
CA PRO A 321 -16.06 -17.06 -5.28
C PRO A 321 -16.68 -17.86 -6.46
N PRO A 322 -17.31 -19.01 -6.17
CA PRO A 322 -17.95 -19.82 -7.23
C PRO A 322 -19.01 -19.08 -8.05
N SER A 323 -19.61 -18.03 -7.46
CA SER A 323 -20.62 -17.19 -8.10
C SER A 323 -20.05 -16.19 -9.11
N THR A 324 -18.72 -16.16 -9.31
CA THR A 324 -18.10 -15.21 -10.26
C THR A 324 -18.50 -15.53 -11.68
N ALA A 325 -19.15 -14.59 -12.36
CA ALA A 325 -19.66 -14.77 -13.73
C ALA A 325 -18.57 -14.58 -14.79
N PHE A 326 -17.56 -15.47 -14.81
CA PHE A 326 -16.38 -15.34 -15.70
C PHE A 326 -16.75 -15.15 -17.17
N HIS A 327 -17.68 -15.97 -17.69
CA HIS A 327 -18.08 -15.88 -19.10
C HIS A 327 -18.73 -14.54 -19.46
N GLU A 328 -19.51 -13.97 -18.54
CA GLU A 328 -20.12 -12.64 -18.74
C GLU A 328 -19.05 -11.54 -18.76
N ILE A 329 -18.08 -11.61 -17.85
CA ILE A 329 -16.96 -10.65 -17.79
C ILE A 329 -16.10 -10.76 -19.05
N LEU A 330 -15.76 -11.99 -19.46
CA LEU A 330 -14.99 -12.24 -20.68
C LEU A 330 -15.75 -11.77 -21.93
N GLY A 331 -17.07 -12.00 -22.01
CA GLY A 331 -17.91 -11.51 -23.11
C GLY A 331 -17.85 -9.98 -23.25
N ARG A 332 -17.89 -9.26 -22.15
CA ARG A 332 -17.72 -7.80 -22.16
C ARG A 332 -16.31 -7.36 -22.56
N LEU A 333 -15.29 -8.11 -22.15
CA LEU A 333 -13.90 -7.83 -22.54
C LEU A 333 -13.63 -8.15 -24.02
N ALA A 334 -14.38 -9.08 -24.63
CA ALA A 334 -14.30 -9.38 -26.05
C ALA A 334 -14.76 -8.20 -26.95
N GLU A 335 -15.52 -7.26 -26.40
CA GLU A 335 -15.92 -6.02 -27.08
C GLU A 335 -14.94 -4.85 -26.85
N SER A 336 -13.71 -5.13 -26.42
CA SER A 336 -12.73 -4.17 -25.95
C SER A 336 -11.34 -4.42 -26.55
N PRO A 337 -10.32 -3.60 -26.28
CA PRO A 337 -8.94 -3.88 -26.70
C PRO A 337 -8.37 -5.22 -26.20
N TYR A 338 -9.06 -5.93 -25.31
CA TYR A 338 -8.68 -7.25 -24.80
C TYR A 338 -9.34 -8.41 -25.55
N ALA A 339 -10.04 -8.15 -26.67
CA ALA A 339 -10.82 -9.12 -27.43
C ALA A 339 -10.02 -10.40 -27.72
N ALA A 340 -8.82 -10.27 -28.28
CA ALA A 340 -7.99 -11.41 -28.64
C ALA A 340 -7.70 -12.40 -27.49
N TYR A 341 -7.55 -11.88 -26.26
CA TYR A 341 -7.34 -12.71 -25.08
C TYR A 341 -8.66 -13.29 -24.54
N ALA A 342 -9.71 -12.46 -24.50
CA ALA A 342 -11.00 -12.87 -23.99
C ALA A 342 -11.68 -13.95 -24.87
N GLU A 343 -11.65 -13.80 -26.20
CA GLU A 343 -12.19 -14.76 -27.13
C GLU A 343 -11.50 -16.12 -27.05
N ARG A 344 -10.18 -16.15 -26.91
CA ARG A 344 -9.44 -17.41 -26.72
C ARG A 344 -9.81 -18.11 -25.40
N LEU A 345 -10.06 -17.37 -24.34
CA LEU A 345 -10.53 -17.94 -23.08
C LEU A 345 -11.96 -18.46 -23.20
N LEU A 346 -12.86 -17.73 -23.88
CA LEU A 346 -14.24 -18.14 -24.13
C LEU A 346 -14.33 -19.39 -25.02
N ALA A 347 -13.36 -19.58 -25.91
CA ALA A 347 -13.31 -20.76 -26.79
C ALA A 347 -12.87 -22.05 -26.05
N ARG A 348 -12.42 -21.97 -24.82
CA ARG A 348 -12.02 -23.13 -24.00
C ARG A 348 -13.25 -23.84 -23.44
N SER A 349 -13.23 -25.17 -23.44
CA SER A 349 -14.29 -25.98 -22.82
C SER A 349 -14.36 -25.81 -21.31
N GLU A 350 -13.24 -25.48 -20.66
CA GLU A 350 -13.15 -25.26 -19.23
C GLU A 350 -12.11 -24.17 -18.92
N LEU A 351 -12.44 -23.28 -17.98
CA LEU A 351 -11.54 -22.24 -17.49
C LEU A 351 -10.79 -22.75 -16.27
N THR A 352 -9.46 -22.72 -16.34
CA THR A 352 -8.62 -22.99 -15.18
C THR A 352 -8.40 -21.69 -14.42
N VAL A 353 -8.97 -21.59 -13.22
CA VAL A 353 -8.92 -20.39 -12.41
C VAL A 353 -7.81 -20.49 -11.36
N SER A 354 -6.84 -19.58 -11.41
CA SER A 354 -5.77 -19.56 -10.41
C SER A 354 -6.29 -19.14 -9.04
N ARG A 355 -5.61 -19.59 -7.99
CA ARG A 355 -5.92 -19.29 -6.59
C ARG A 355 -4.68 -18.75 -5.89
N GLY A 356 -4.89 -17.75 -5.02
CA GLY A 356 -3.89 -17.34 -4.04
C GLY A 356 -4.15 -17.93 -2.65
N PRO A 357 -3.33 -17.57 -1.66
CA PRO A 357 -3.37 -18.17 -0.32
C PRO A 357 -4.45 -17.60 0.60
N ILE A 358 -5.06 -16.45 0.28
CA ILE A 358 -5.99 -15.76 1.17
C ILE A 358 -7.40 -15.87 0.61
N GLN A 359 -8.31 -16.43 1.40
CA GLN A 359 -9.74 -16.50 1.08
C GLN A 359 -10.54 -15.76 2.14
N THR A 360 -11.34 -14.79 1.71
CA THR A 360 -12.29 -14.04 2.54
C THR A 360 -13.68 -14.08 1.91
N THR A 361 -14.70 -13.73 2.69
CA THR A 361 -16.10 -13.81 2.27
C THR A 361 -16.73 -12.43 1.98
N ASP A 362 -16.01 -11.36 2.22
CA ASP A 362 -16.51 -9.99 2.08
C ASP A 362 -16.58 -9.53 0.61
N HIS A 363 -15.45 -9.56 -0.09
CA HIS A 363 -15.36 -9.13 -1.49
C HIS A 363 -14.57 -10.12 -2.34
N PRO A 364 -14.88 -10.24 -3.64
CA PRO A 364 -14.03 -10.99 -4.57
C PRO A 364 -12.67 -10.29 -4.76
N PRO A 365 -11.67 -10.97 -5.32
CA PRO A 365 -10.45 -10.32 -5.82
C PRO A 365 -10.76 -9.21 -6.83
N LEU A 366 -9.81 -8.28 -7.01
CA LEU A 366 -9.95 -7.22 -8.00
C LEU A 366 -10.09 -7.80 -9.40
N HIS A 367 -11.16 -7.40 -10.10
CA HIS A 367 -11.42 -7.81 -11.47
C HIS A 367 -12.22 -6.74 -12.24
N PRO A 368 -12.16 -6.72 -13.57
CA PRO A 368 -13.01 -5.86 -14.38
C PRO A 368 -14.47 -6.31 -14.29
N THR A 369 -15.40 -5.38 -14.26
CA THR A 369 -16.85 -5.63 -14.23
C THR A 369 -17.57 -5.17 -15.49
N ALA A 370 -16.93 -4.29 -16.27
CA ALA A 370 -17.41 -3.81 -17.55
C ALA A 370 -16.23 -3.55 -18.49
N ALA A 371 -16.48 -3.51 -19.78
CA ALA A 371 -15.51 -3.02 -20.75
C ALA A 371 -15.18 -1.54 -20.45
N PRO A 372 -13.92 -1.11 -20.69
CA PRO A 372 -13.56 0.28 -20.45
C PRO A 372 -14.36 1.18 -21.39
N ALA A 373 -15.02 2.19 -20.83
CA ALA A 373 -15.69 3.21 -21.63
C ALA A 373 -14.62 3.95 -22.45
N LYS A 374 -14.50 3.66 -23.74
CA LYS A 374 -13.57 4.24 -24.74
C LYS A 374 -12.16 4.53 -24.22
N ARG A 375 -11.11 4.28 -25.02
CA ARG A 375 -9.70 4.55 -24.68
C ARG A 375 -9.55 5.94 -24.06
N ARG A 376 -9.36 5.99 -22.74
CA ARG A 376 -8.95 7.18 -22.01
C ARG A 376 -7.45 7.07 -21.76
N ALA A 377 -6.70 8.13 -22.03
CA ALA A 377 -5.32 8.23 -21.61
C ALA A 377 -5.24 8.54 -20.10
N GLY A 378 -4.12 8.23 -19.46
CA GLY A 378 -3.82 8.61 -18.10
C GLY A 378 -3.92 7.48 -17.08
N LEU A 379 -3.73 7.84 -15.81
CA LEU A 379 -3.57 6.91 -14.70
C LEU A 379 -4.74 5.93 -14.54
N ARG A 380 -5.97 6.40 -14.71
CA ARG A 380 -7.16 5.57 -14.58
C ARG A 380 -7.20 4.45 -15.63
N SER A 381 -6.87 4.78 -16.89
CA SER A 381 -6.81 3.78 -17.97
C SER A 381 -5.71 2.75 -17.73
N TRP A 382 -4.57 3.21 -17.26
CA TRP A 382 -3.45 2.35 -16.91
C TRP A 382 -3.77 1.41 -15.74
N VAL A 383 -4.46 1.90 -14.69
CA VAL A 383 -4.90 1.04 -13.56
C VAL A 383 -5.91 0.00 -14.03
N TYR A 384 -6.84 0.38 -14.91
CA TYR A 384 -7.77 -0.58 -15.50
C TYR A 384 -7.03 -1.66 -16.32
N ASP A 385 -6.07 -1.28 -17.16
CA ASP A 385 -5.27 -2.22 -17.96
C ASP A 385 -4.52 -3.21 -17.06
N LEU A 386 -3.91 -2.71 -15.98
CA LEU A 386 -3.22 -3.56 -15.01
C LEU A 386 -4.14 -4.62 -14.38
N ILE A 387 -5.36 -4.22 -13.99
CA ILE A 387 -6.35 -5.12 -13.39
C ILE A 387 -6.90 -6.10 -14.43
N ALA A 388 -7.24 -5.62 -15.63
CA ALA A 388 -7.80 -6.45 -16.70
C ALA A 388 -6.81 -7.51 -17.18
N ARG A 389 -5.55 -7.13 -17.41
CA ARG A 389 -4.50 -8.09 -17.79
C ARG A 389 -4.26 -9.12 -16.70
N ARG A 390 -4.23 -8.69 -15.43
CA ARG A 390 -4.08 -9.64 -14.31
C ARG A 390 -5.25 -10.62 -14.26
N PHE A 391 -6.47 -10.14 -14.40
CA PHE A 391 -7.67 -10.98 -14.44
C PHE A 391 -7.60 -12.03 -15.57
N LEU A 392 -7.31 -11.60 -16.79
CA LEU A 392 -7.17 -12.50 -17.94
C LEU A 392 -6.06 -13.52 -17.72
N ALA A 393 -4.93 -13.10 -17.17
CA ALA A 393 -3.82 -14.00 -16.86
C ALA A 393 -4.21 -15.07 -15.83
N THR A 394 -5.05 -14.73 -14.83
CA THR A 394 -5.52 -15.70 -13.81
C THR A 394 -6.42 -16.79 -14.36
N LEU A 395 -7.00 -16.59 -15.55
CA LEU A 395 -7.87 -17.54 -16.25
C LEU A 395 -7.14 -18.28 -17.40
N SER A 396 -5.89 -17.92 -17.63
CA SER A 396 -5.08 -18.49 -18.71
C SER A 396 -4.35 -19.76 -18.27
N PRO A 397 -3.95 -20.64 -19.21
CA PRO A 397 -3.14 -21.81 -18.87
C PRO A 397 -1.77 -21.42 -18.32
N ALA A 398 -1.08 -22.38 -17.72
CA ALA A 398 0.31 -22.24 -17.34
C ALA A 398 1.18 -21.94 -18.57
N SER A 399 2.22 -21.14 -18.37
CA SER A 399 3.29 -21.00 -19.37
C SER A 399 4.15 -22.25 -19.34
N VAL A 400 4.49 -22.76 -20.53
CA VAL A 400 5.31 -23.95 -20.70
C VAL A 400 6.60 -23.59 -21.41
N ALA A 401 7.71 -23.92 -20.81
CA ALA A 401 9.04 -23.75 -21.38
C ALA A 401 9.76 -25.09 -21.47
N ALA A 402 10.41 -25.34 -22.59
CA ALA A 402 11.39 -26.40 -22.72
C ALA A 402 12.72 -25.89 -22.18
N VAL A 403 13.21 -26.49 -21.11
CA VAL A 403 14.52 -26.24 -20.54
C VAL A 403 15.47 -27.31 -21.05
N THR A 404 16.56 -26.88 -21.69
CA THR A 404 17.63 -27.76 -22.17
C THR A 404 18.84 -27.55 -21.26
N GLU A 405 19.32 -28.61 -20.66
CA GLU A 405 20.54 -28.66 -19.85
C GLU A 405 21.59 -29.49 -20.61
N ALA A 406 22.65 -28.84 -21.05
CA ALA A 406 23.78 -29.50 -21.73
C ALA A 406 24.99 -29.58 -20.82
N HIS A 407 25.45 -30.79 -20.54
CA HIS A 407 26.64 -31.09 -19.76
C HIS A 407 27.83 -31.18 -20.72
N LEU A 408 28.79 -30.30 -20.52
CA LEU A 408 29.97 -30.17 -21.37
C LEU A 408 31.20 -30.59 -20.56
N ARG A 409 32.08 -31.37 -21.16
CA ARG A 409 33.35 -31.75 -20.54
C ARG A 409 34.53 -31.09 -21.26
N VAL A 410 35.44 -30.53 -20.48
CA VAL A 410 36.76 -30.05 -20.92
C VAL A 410 37.80 -30.62 -19.98
N GLY A 411 38.66 -31.49 -20.47
CA GLY A 411 39.56 -32.28 -19.57
C GLY A 411 38.74 -33.08 -18.55
N ASP A 412 39.08 -32.95 -17.28
CA ASP A 412 38.35 -33.61 -16.18
C ASP A 412 37.27 -32.73 -15.54
N THR A 413 36.92 -31.61 -16.18
CA THR A 413 35.99 -30.64 -15.62
C THR A 413 34.65 -30.65 -16.37
N GLU A 414 33.57 -30.68 -15.63
CA GLU A 414 32.18 -30.60 -16.12
C GLU A 414 31.64 -29.17 -16.03
N PHE A 415 30.97 -28.75 -17.10
CA PHE A 415 30.28 -27.46 -17.21
C PHE A 415 28.81 -27.68 -17.61
N LEU A 416 27.92 -26.85 -17.09
CA LEU A 416 26.49 -26.88 -17.37
C LEU A 416 26.08 -25.63 -18.16
N ALA A 417 25.57 -25.84 -19.37
CA ALA A 417 24.88 -24.81 -20.13
C ALA A 417 23.37 -25.02 -19.99
N VAL A 418 22.63 -23.94 -19.70
CA VAL A 418 21.19 -23.99 -19.54
C VAL A 418 20.54 -23.04 -20.54
N GLY A 419 19.66 -23.59 -21.36
CA GLY A 419 18.83 -22.82 -22.29
C GLY A 419 17.35 -23.03 -22.02
N GLU A 420 16.56 -22.05 -22.42
CA GLU A 420 15.12 -22.11 -22.26
C GLU A 420 14.44 -21.63 -23.55
N THR A 421 13.44 -22.37 -24.01
CA THR A 421 12.61 -21.99 -25.15
C THR A 421 11.15 -22.03 -24.75
N THR A 422 10.42 -20.96 -24.99
CA THR A 422 8.98 -20.92 -24.73
C THR A 422 8.26 -21.84 -25.72
N VAL A 423 7.58 -22.88 -25.22
CA VAL A 423 6.76 -23.81 -25.98
C VAL A 423 5.32 -23.29 -26.10
N ASP A 424 4.77 -22.88 -24.95
CA ASP A 424 3.46 -22.24 -24.86
C ASP A 424 3.58 -21.03 -23.93
N PRO A 425 3.39 -19.81 -24.40
CA PRO A 425 3.48 -18.63 -23.56
C PRO A 425 2.41 -18.59 -22.45
N GLY A 426 1.26 -19.27 -22.66
CA GLY A 426 0.19 -19.28 -21.67
C GLY A 426 -0.16 -17.88 -21.16
N TRP A 427 -0.25 -17.70 -19.85
CA TRP A 427 -0.55 -16.40 -19.23
C TRP A 427 0.51 -15.31 -19.51
N ARG A 428 1.75 -15.68 -19.85
CA ARG A 428 2.84 -14.72 -20.13
C ARG A 428 2.63 -13.95 -21.42
N GLU A 429 1.78 -14.41 -22.31
CA GLU A 429 1.39 -13.62 -23.49
C GLU A 429 0.65 -12.34 -23.10
N ILE A 430 -0.08 -12.38 -21.97
CA ILE A 430 -0.83 -11.23 -21.43
C ILE A 430 0.05 -10.37 -20.51
N LEU A 431 0.92 -11.02 -19.74
CA LEU A 431 1.87 -10.40 -18.81
C LEU A 431 3.28 -10.92 -19.11
N PRO A 432 3.94 -10.41 -20.18
CA PRO A 432 5.27 -10.87 -20.56
C PRO A 432 6.32 -10.59 -19.50
N ASP A 433 7.27 -11.50 -19.35
CA ASP A 433 8.50 -11.27 -18.58
C ASP A 433 9.45 -10.37 -19.39
N GLU A 434 10.13 -9.48 -18.67
CA GLU A 434 11.13 -8.58 -19.27
C GLU A 434 12.53 -9.25 -19.35
N ASN A 435 12.71 -10.44 -18.76
CA ASN A 435 14.00 -11.10 -18.73
C ASN A 435 14.26 -11.85 -20.05
N PRO A 436 15.41 -11.60 -20.69
CA PRO A 436 15.81 -12.37 -21.86
C PRO A 436 16.05 -13.83 -21.48
N VAL A 437 15.56 -14.73 -22.30
CA VAL A 437 15.77 -16.19 -22.16
C VAL A 437 16.99 -16.56 -23.00
N SER A 438 17.94 -17.29 -22.42
CA SER A 438 19.06 -17.85 -23.16
C SER A 438 18.55 -19.06 -23.97
N VAL A 439 18.80 -19.08 -25.25
CA VAL A 439 18.45 -20.20 -26.13
C VAL A 439 19.72 -20.94 -26.51
N LEU A 440 19.79 -22.23 -26.25
CA LEU A 440 20.88 -23.08 -26.74
C LEU A 440 20.60 -23.53 -28.17
N PRO A 441 21.66 -23.71 -28.99
CA PRO A 441 21.53 -24.39 -30.27
C PRO A 441 21.13 -25.88 -30.09
N ASP A 442 20.77 -26.56 -31.15
CA ASP A 442 20.52 -28.02 -31.15
C ASP A 442 21.83 -28.78 -30.91
N LEU A 443 22.04 -29.22 -29.66
CA LEU A 443 23.23 -29.95 -29.22
C LEU A 443 22.92 -31.41 -29.07
N LYS A 444 23.88 -32.27 -29.45
CA LYS A 444 23.79 -33.72 -29.33
C LYS A 444 24.94 -34.29 -28.53
N GLU A 445 24.71 -35.38 -27.83
CA GLU A 445 25.74 -36.13 -27.14
C GLU A 445 26.85 -36.52 -28.13
N GLY A 446 28.10 -36.27 -27.79
CA GLY A 446 29.26 -36.46 -28.63
C GLY A 446 29.68 -35.24 -29.45
N ASP A 447 28.85 -34.18 -29.53
CA ASP A 447 29.22 -32.96 -30.23
C ASP A 447 30.51 -32.36 -29.61
N ALA A 448 31.45 -32.00 -30.48
CA ALA A 448 32.70 -31.38 -30.12
C ALA A 448 32.65 -29.89 -30.46
N LEU A 449 32.54 -29.07 -29.45
CA LEU A 449 32.43 -27.61 -29.56
C LEU A 449 33.84 -26.98 -29.44
N PRO A 450 34.26 -26.15 -30.43
CA PRO A 450 35.55 -25.46 -30.27
C PRO A 450 35.53 -24.59 -29.03
N LEU A 451 36.53 -24.83 -28.16
CA LEU A 451 36.71 -24.03 -26.95
C LEU A 451 37.20 -22.64 -27.34
N ARG A 452 36.52 -21.60 -26.89
CA ARG A 452 36.94 -20.22 -27.11
C ARG A 452 37.64 -19.64 -25.89
N GLU A 453 37.09 -19.85 -24.70
CA GLU A 453 37.60 -19.25 -23.47
C GLU A 453 37.09 -20.01 -22.24
N ILE A 454 37.94 -20.15 -21.23
CA ILE A 454 37.55 -20.43 -19.85
C ILE A 454 38.01 -19.27 -19.00
N ARG A 455 37.10 -18.65 -18.28
CA ARG A 455 37.39 -17.48 -17.44
C ARG A 455 36.90 -17.68 -16.03
N ILE A 456 37.67 -17.14 -15.09
CA ILE A 456 37.30 -17.02 -13.70
C ILE A 456 36.66 -15.64 -13.53
N VAL A 457 35.42 -15.61 -13.05
CA VAL A 457 34.68 -14.37 -12.81
C VAL A 457 34.52 -14.17 -11.31
N GLU A 458 35.21 -13.16 -10.75
CA GLU A 458 34.97 -12.75 -9.37
C GLU A 458 33.64 -12.02 -9.29
N GLU A 459 32.76 -12.47 -8.42
CA GLU A 459 31.54 -11.83 -8.04
C GLU A 459 31.51 -11.58 -6.53
N ARG A 460 30.57 -10.78 -6.09
CA ARG A 460 30.36 -10.54 -4.67
C ARG A 460 28.89 -10.73 -4.30
N THR A 461 28.66 -11.31 -3.14
CA THR A 461 27.31 -11.38 -2.57
C THR A 461 26.74 -9.97 -2.45
N LYS A 462 25.44 -9.83 -2.69
CA LYS A 462 24.75 -8.54 -2.69
C LYS A 462 23.92 -8.39 -1.42
N PRO A 463 23.90 -7.20 -0.81
CA PRO A 463 23.05 -6.96 0.35
C PRO A 463 21.55 -7.05 -0.04
N PRO A 464 20.65 -7.33 0.91
CA PRO A 464 19.22 -7.32 0.63
C PRO A 464 18.81 -5.96 0.06
N PRO A 465 17.91 -5.92 -0.94
CA PRO A 465 17.45 -4.64 -1.49
C PRO A 465 16.63 -3.87 -0.44
N LEU A 466 16.76 -2.54 -0.45
CA LEU A 466 15.90 -1.67 0.35
C LEU A 466 14.42 -1.87 -0.01
N HIS A 467 13.55 -1.63 0.93
CA HIS A 467 12.13 -1.62 0.63
C HIS A 467 11.77 -0.54 -0.38
N THR A 468 10.88 -0.87 -1.29
CA THR A 468 10.05 0.11 -2.00
C THR A 468 8.70 0.23 -1.27
N ALA A 469 7.88 1.23 -1.61
CA ALA A 469 6.53 1.30 -1.04
C ALA A 469 5.74 -0.01 -1.27
N GLY A 470 5.88 -0.62 -2.45
CA GLY A 470 5.22 -1.89 -2.77
C GLY A 470 5.71 -3.07 -1.92
N THR A 471 7.05 -3.24 -1.77
CA THR A 471 7.58 -4.34 -0.96
C THR A 471 7.33 -4.13 0.54
N LEU A 472 7.25 -2.88 1.00
CA LEU A 472 6.88 -2.57 2.38
C LEU A 472 5.41 -2.95 2.65
N LEU A 473 4.48 -2.63 1.73
CA LEU A 473 3.07 -3.04 1.81
C LEU A 473 2.91 -4.57 1.90
N LEU A 474 3.65 -5.33 1.07
CA LEU A 474 3.62 -6.80 1.11
C LEU A 474 4.16 -7.34 2.45
N THR A 475 5.21 -6.70 3.00
CA THR A 475 5.76 -7.07 4.30
C THR A 475 4.78 -6.76 5.43
N MET A 476 4.11 -5.60 5.39
CA MET A 476 3.05 -5.24 6.34
C MET A 476 1.91 -6.28 6.31
N GLN A 477 1.44 -6.67 5.12
CA GLN A 477 0.39 -7.69 5.00
C GLN A 477 0.82 -9.03 5.60
N ARG A 478 2.02 -9.49 5.30
CA ARG A 478 2.56 -10.75 5.84
C ARG A 478 2.67 -10.75 7.37
N LEU A 479 2.95 -9.59 7.97
CA LEU A 479 3.11 -9.42 9.42
C LEU A 479 1.81 -9.00 10.13
N GLY A 480 0.68 -8.87 9.43
CA GLY A 480 -0.58 -8.44 10.01
C GLY A 480 -0.61 -6.96 10.45
N LEU A 481 0.25 -6.11 9.87
CA LEU A 481 0.29 -4.68 10.18
C LEU A 481 -0.73 -3.90 9.33
N GLY A 482 -1.72 -3.33 10.00
CA GLY A 482 -2.78 -2.56 9.37
C GLY A 482 -3.70 -3.40 8.47
N THR A 483 -4.70 -2.76 7.89
CA THR A 483 -5.73 -3.42 7.06
C THR A 483 -5.56 -3.11 5.57
N LYS A 484 -6.30 -3.82 4.72
CA LYS A 484 -6.42 -3.54 3.28
C LYS A 484 -6.73 -2.06 2.98
N SER A 485 -7.45 -1.39 3.85
CA SER A 485 -7.83 0.03 3.70
C SER A 485 -6.74 1.00 4.13
N THR A 486 -5.90 0.64 5.12
CA THR A 486 -5.01 1.60 5.80
C THR A 486 -3.52 1.45 5.47
N ARG A 487 -3.05 0.27 5.03
CA ARG A 487 -1.60 0.03 4.80
C ARG A 487 -0.95 1.10 3.93
N HIS A 488 -1.58 1.49 2.83
CA HIS A 488 -1.02 2.49 1.91
C HIS A 488 -1.00 3.91 2.51
N GLU A 489 -1.98 4.24 3.35
CA GLU A 489 -2.04 5.52 4.06
C GLU A 489 -0.93 5.64 5.12
N ILE A 490 -0.64 4.53 5.82
CA ILE A 490 0.48 4.45 6.79
C ILE A 490 1.82 4.66 6.08
N VAL A 491 2.04 4.00 4.94
CA VAL A 491 3.27 4.22 4.15
C VAL A 491 3.38 5.68 3.71
N ASP A 492 2.31 6.29 3.19
CA ASP A 492 2.28 7.70 2.81
C ASP A 492 2.49 8.62 4.02
N LEU A 493 1.97 8.24 5.20
CA LEU A 493 2.16 8.99 6.44
C LEU A 493 3.65 9.06 6.82
N LEU A 494 4.41 7.97 6.69
CA LEU A 494 5.86 7.98 6.94
C LEU A 494 6.58 9.00 6.04
N PHE A 495 6.21 9.09 4.75
CA PHE A 495 6.75 10.10 3.84
C PHE A 495 6.32 11.53 4.23
N ARG A 496 5.04 11.75 4.54
CA ARG A 496 4.52 13.06 4.97
C ARG A 496 5.16 13.54 6.28
N ARG A 497 5.45 12.64 7.20
CA ARG A 497 6.16 12.92 8.45
C ARG A 497 7.67 13.07 8.26
N GLN A 498 8.16 12.84 7.03
CA GLN A 498 9.57 12.89 6.72
C GLN A 498 10.42 11.91 7.54
N TYR A 499 9.86 10.78 7.92
CA TYR A 499 10.59 9.70 8.58
C TYR A 499 11.32 8.81 7.60
N VAL A 500 10.84 8.77 6.36
CA VAL A 500 11.45 8.04 5.25
C VAL A 500 11.48 8.90 3.98
N SER A 501 12.37 8.53 3.05
CA SER A 501 12.55 9.21 1.77
C SER A 501 13.00 8.25 0.67
N GLY A 502 12.84 8.68 -0.59
CA GLY A 502 13.33 7.95 -1.76
C GLY A 502 12.39 6.85 -2.27
N ARG A 503 12.61 6.43 -3.53
CA ARG A 503 11.89 5.29 -4.13
C ARG A 503 12.33 3.96 -3.49
N SER A 504 13.63 3.78 -3.33
CA SER A 504 14.21 2.82 -2.39
C SER A 504 14.20 3.49 -1.03
N ILE A 505 13.30 3.04 -0.16
CA ILE A 505 12.99 3.69 1.11
C ILE A 505 14.22 3.69 2.01
N ARG A 506 14.63 4.88 2.41
CA ARG A 506 15.63 5.12 3.44
C ARG A 506 15.03 5.88 4.59
N THR A 507 15.45 5.56 5.79
CA THR A 507 15.09 6.35 6.96
C THR A 507 15.82 7.69 6.94
N THR A 508 15.15 8.75 7.40
CA THR A 508 15.82 10.02 7.72
C THR A 508 16.49 9.89 9.09
N ALA A 509 17.37 10.84 9.44
CA ALA A 509 17.98 10.85 10.78
C ALA A 509 16.92 10.90 11.89
N ALA A 510 15.86 11.69 11.72
CA ALA A 510 14.74 11.75 12.66
C ALA A 510 13.96 10.43 12.74
N GLY A 511 13.64 9.84 11.58
CA GLY A 511 12.94 8.55 11.53
C GLY A 511 13.76 7.43 12.16
N ARG A 512 15.06 7.37 11.86
CA ARG A 512 15.99 6.38 12.41
C ARG A 512 16.12 6.53 13.92
N ALA A 513 16.40 7.74 14.39
CA ALA A 513 16.56 8.01 15.82
C ALA A 513 15.30 7.69 16.62
N LEU A 514 14.13 8.07 16.09
CA LEU A 514 12.86 7.79 16.74
C LEU A 514 12.65 6.28 16.92
N VAL A 515 12.79 5.52 15.84
CA VAL A 515 12.52 4.08 15.90
C VAL A 515 13.57 3.31 16.66
N ASP A 516 14.84 3.73 16.62
CA ASP A 516 15.93 3.11 17.36
C ASP A 516 15.76 3.34 18.88
N ALA A 517 15.39 4.57 19.27
CA ALA A 517 15.10 4.87 20.66
C ALA A 517 13.89 4.09 21.18
N LEU A 518 12.80 4.06 20.41
CA LEU A 518 11.61 3.28 20.79
C LEU A 518 11.87 1.78 20.83
N ALA A 519 12.75 1.26 19.99
CA ALA A 519 13.12 -0.16 20.00
C ALA A 519 13.87 -0.57 21.28
N ILE A 520 14.54 0.37 21.93
CA ILE A 520 15.28 0.14 23.19
C ILE A 520 14.39 0.39 24.41
N TYR A 521 13.61 1.47 24.39
CA TYR A 521 12.91 2.00 25.57
C TYR A 521 11.40 1.78 25.57
N GLY A 522 10.84 1.18 24.53
CA GLY A 522 9.42 0.82 24.40
C GLY A 522 9.25 -0.17 23.24
N PRO A 523 9.87 -1.37 23.33
CA PRO A 523 9.94 -2.33 22.22
C PRO A 523 8.57 -2.73 21.68
N ASP A 524 7.56 -2.82 22.54
CA ASP A 524 6.19 -3.24 22.15
C ASP A 524 5.57 -2.34 21.08
N VAL A 525 5.91 -1.02 21.10
CA VAL A 525 5.42 -0.08 20.08
C VAL A 525 6.08 -0.30 18.72
N THR A 526 7.25 -0.96 18.68
CA THR A 526 8.04 -1.17 17.47
C THR A 526 7.88 -2.56 16.86
N THR A 527 7.26 -3.50 17.57
CA THR A 527 7.04 -4.86 17.09
C THR A 527 5.66 -5.03 16.45
N PRO A 528 5.51 -5.94 15.48
CA PRO A 528 4.21 -6.24 14.88
C PRO A 528 3.21 -6.91 15.82
N ASP A 529 3.69 -7.58 16.87
CA ASP A 529 2.88 -8.53 17.67
C ASP A 529 1.72 -7.86 18.39
N MET A 530 1.97 -6.74 19.06
CA MET A 530 0.93 -5.95 19.74
C MET A 530 -0.13 -5.45 18.75
N THR A 531 0.32 -4.93 17.61
CA THR A 531 -0.60 -4.44 16.57
C THR A 531 -1.45 -5.58 16.00
N ARG A 532 -0.84 -6.71 15.68
CA ARG A 532 -1.56 -7.90 15.19
C ARG A 532 -2.57 -8.38 16.21
N HIS A 533 -2.20 -8.49 17.48
CA HIS A 533 -3.10 -8.87 18.54
C HIS A 533 -4.34 -7.97 18.60
N LEU A 534 -4.17 -6.65 18.58
CA LEU A 534 -5.30 -5.71 18.57
C LEU A 534 -6.15 -5.81 17.30
N GLU A 535 -5.55 -6.06 16.12
CA GLU A 535 -6.32 -6.31 14.88
C GLU A 535 -7.15 -7.60 14.96
N ASP A 536 -6.59 -8.66 15.56
CA ASP A 536 -7.30 -9.92 15.81
C ASP A 536 -8.47 -9.69 16.78
N ARG A 537 -8.25 -8.95 17.88
CA ARG A 537 -9.31 -8.59 18.85
C ARG A 537 -10.43 -7.75 18.21
N MET A 538 -10.10 -6.82 17.32
CA MET A 538 -11.13 -6.08 16.56
C MET A 538 -11.85 -6.97 15.55
N SER A 539 -11.22 -8.01 15.03
CA SER A 539 -11.89 -9.03 14.23
C SER A 539 -12.84 -9.88 15.08
N ASP A 540 -12.48 -10.18 16.33
CA ASP A 540 -13.38 -10.85 17.29
C ASP A 540 -14.66 -10.04 17.55
N ILE A 541 -14.58 -8.69 17.58
CA ILE A 541 -15.79 -7.86 17.67
C ILE A 541 -16.68 -8.09 16.45
N ALA A 542 -16.11 -7.99 15.24
CA ALA A 542 -16.86 -8.17 14.00
C ALA A 542 -17.51 -9.56 13.87
N GLU A 543 -16.95 -10.57 14.53
CA GLU A 543 -17.45 -11.94 14.56
C GLU A 543 -18.31 -12.25 15.81
N GLY A 544 -18.58 -11.25 16.67
CA GLY A 544 -19.40 -11.39 17.88
C GLY A 544 -18.75 -12.17 19.02
N ARG A 545 -17.43 -12.36 19.02
CA ARG A 545 -16.66 -13.04 20.07
C ARG A 545 -16.13 -12.12 21.17
N ALA A 546 -16.11 -10.82 20.92
CA ALA A 546 -15.73 -9.79 21.89
C ALA A 546 -16.61 -8.56 21.76
N THR A 547 -16.63 -7.72 22.78
CA THR A 547 -17.32 -6.43 22.75
C THR A 547 -16.33 -5.27 22.52
N LEU A 548 -16.83 -4.16 21.98
CA LEU A 548 -16.04 -2.92 21.82
C LEU A 548 -15.40 -2.49 23.15
N GLY A 549 -16.18 -2.53 24.25
CA GLY A 549 -15.69 -2.12 25.58
C GLY A 549 -14.51 -2.95 26.07
N GLU A 550 -14.59 -4.28 25.94
CA GLU A 550 -13.50 -5.19 26.33
C GLU A 550 -12.21 -4.89 25.57
N VAL A 551 -12.29 -4.74 24.24
CA VAL A 551 -11.11 -4.54 23.39
C VAL A 551 -10.50 -3.16 23.59
N VAL A 552 -11.31 -2.13 23.80
CA VAL A 552 -10.81 -0.78 24.13
C VAL A 552 -10.14 -0.77 25.50
N ALA A 553 -10.72 -1.45 26.52
CA ALA A 553 -10.13 -1.54 27.86
C ALA A 553 -8.78 -2.30 27.84
N GLU A 554 -8.70 -3.40 27.10
CA GLU A 554 -7.46 -4.15 26.89
C GLU A 554 -6.38 -3.27 26.25
N SER A 555 -6.76 -2.51 25.22
CA SER A 555 -5.85 -1.57 24.55
C SER A 555 -5.37 -0.43 25.45
N ARG A 556 -6.25 0.14 26.30
CA ARG A 556 -5.88 1.15 27.29
C ARG A 556 -4.88 0.59 28.30
N HIS A 557 -5.13 -0.61 28.83
CA HIS A 557 -4.21 -1.27 29.74
C HIS A 557 -2.81 -1.45 29.13
N ALA A 558 -2.73 -1.91 27.88
CA ALA A 558 -1.46 -2.04 27.17
C ALA A 558 -0.77 -0.68 26.97
N LEU A 559 -1.54 0.38 26.67
CA LEU A 559 -0.99 1.72 26.46
C LEU A 559 -0.45 2.33 27.77
N HIS A 560 -1.11 2.11 28.93
CA HIS A 560 -0.56 2.49 30.25
C HIS A 560 0.78 1.82 30.52
N GLY A 561 0.91 0.52 30.23
CA GLY A 561 2.17 -0.21 30.38
C GLY A 561 3.28 0.39 29.53
N VAL A 562 3.00 0.65 28.26
CA VAL A 562 3.95 1.30 27.34
C VAL A 562 4.33 2.71 27.80
N LEU A 563 3.36 3.53 28.23
CA LEU A 563 3.63 4.89 28.72
C LEU A 563 4.52 4.88 29.98
N ALA A 564 4.25 3.97 30.92
CA ALA A 564 5.06 3.82 32.13
C ALA A 564 6.52 3.46 31.81
N GLU A 565 6.74 2.53 30.88
CA GLU A 565 8.08 2.15 30.41
C GLU A 565 8.80 3.32 29.73
N LEU A 566 8.13 4.02 28.81
CA LEU A 566 8.68 5.19 28.14
C LEU A 566 9.03 6.32 29.10
N ARG A 567 8.20 6.58 30.12
CA ARG A 567 8.46 7.58 31.17
C ARG A 567 9.67 7.24 32.04
N ALA A 568 9.86 5.95 32.37
CA ALA A 568 11.03 5.50 33.11
C ALA A 568 12.35 5.83 32.38
N HIS A 569 12.31 5.93 31.07
CA HIS A 569 13.46 6.20 30.21
C HIS A 569 13.43 7.58 29.51
N ARG A 570 12.55 8.49 29.94
CA ARG A 570 12.28 9.80 29.30
C ARG A 570 13.54 10.60 28.95
N GLU A 571 14.47 10.72 29.89
CA GLU A 571 15.68 11.53 29.70
C GLU A 571 16.61 10.94 28.62
N SER A 572 16.79 9.63 28.65
CA SER A 572 17.64 8.92 27.69
C SER A 572 17.05 8.96 26.29
N LEU A 573 15.75 8.66 26.17
CA LEU A 573 15.00 8.74 24.93
C LEU A 573 15.00 10.16 24.35
N GLY A 574 14.73 11.15 25.20
CA GLY A 574 14.74 12.56 24.81
C GLY A 574 16.11 13.06 24.34
N ARG A 575 17.20 12.62 24.99
CA ARG A 575 18.57 12.93 24.56
C ARG A 575 18.85 12.34 23.18
N TRP A 576 18.57 11.07 23.02
CA TRP A 576 18.76 10.35 21.74
C TRP A 576 18.04 11.02 20.57
N VAL A 577 16.75 11.33 20.73
CA VAL A 577 15.94 11.94 19.67
C VAL A 577 16.40 13.38 19.38
N ARG A 578 16.70 14.18 20.41
CA ARG A 578 17.17 15.57 20.21
C ARG A 578 18.52 15.63 19.52
N ASP A 579 19.47 14.78 19.91
CA ASP A 579 20.80 14.77 19.32
C ASP A 579 20.70 14.41 17.82
N ALA A 580 19.95 13.38 17.47
CA ALA A 580 19.79 12.97 16.09
C ALA A 580 19.00 14.00 15.24
N THR A 581 17.96 14.63 15.78
CA THR A 581 17.18 15.63 15.04
C THR A 581 17.90 16.97 14.91
N PHE A 582 18.80 17.28 15.82
CA PHE A 582 19.62 18.48 15.74
C PHE A 582 20.65 18.40 14.61
N PHE A 583 21.17 17.20 14.33
CA PHE A 583 22.17 16.94 13.28
C PHE A 583 21.59 16.62 11.90
N GLU A 584 20.30 16.69 11.70
CA GLU A 584 19.61 16.15 10.49
C GLU A 584 20.01 16.81 9.15
N LYS A 585 20.61 17.98 9.16
CA LYS A 585 21.36 18.55 8.02
C LYS A 585 22.44 19.47 8.52
N ASP A 586 23.64 18.96 8.57
CA ASP A 586 24.82 19.78 8.65
C ASP A 586 25.06 20.48 7.30
N TYR A 587 24.68 21.73 7.24
CA TYR A 587 24.93 22.58 6.08
C TYR A 587 26.34 23.22 6.12
N GLY A 588 27.21 22.71 7.00
CA GLY A 588 28.59 23.13 7.18
C GLY A 588 28.78 24.18 8.28
N ALA A 589 30.05 24.53 8.52
CA ALA A 589 30.41 25.57 9.44
C ALA A 589 29.85 26.94 9.00
N CYS A 590 29.59 27.81 9.97
CA CYS A 590 29.24 29.19 9.68
C CYS A 590 30.51 29.97 9.27
N ASP A 591 30.49 30.64 8.15
CA ASP A 591 31.65 31.43 7.68
C ASP A 591 31.87 32.72 8.50
N ALA A 592 30.91 33.12 9.32
CA ALA A 592 30.92 34.37 10.06
C ALA A 592 31.30 34.21 11.54
N CYS A 593 31.38 32.99 12.08
CA CYS A 593 31.82 32.73 13.44
C CYS A 593 32.47 31.36 13.59
N ALA A 594 33.43 31.23 14.52
CA ALA A 594 34.28 30.03 14.65
C ALA A 594 33.52 28.74 15.06
N ASP A 595 32.47 28.85 15.89
CA ASP A 595 31.81 27.71 16.53
C ASP A 595 30.37 27.49 16.05
N GLY A 596 29.89 28.30 15.08
CA GLY A 596 28.54 28.21 14.56
C GLY A 596 28.44 27.21 13.41
N ARG A 597 27.30 26.51 13.34
CA ARG A 597 26.94 25.67 12.18
C ARG A 597 25.69 26.24 11.52
N LEU A 598 25.55 26.00 10.24
CA LEU A 598 24.37 26.42 9.50
C LEU A 598 23.24 25.42 9.71
N VAL A 599 22.08 25.91 10.15
CA VAL A 599 20.89 25.12 10.41
C VAL A 599 19.70 25.67 9.63
N ARG A 600 18.81 24.80 9.19
CA ARG A 600 17.59 25.18 8.48
C ARG A 600 16.62 25.87 9.45
N ARG A 601 16.15 27.05 9.08
CA ARG A 601 15.17 27.85 9.83
C ARG A 601 13.97 28.20 8.94
N LYS A 602 12.82 28.47 9.55
CA LYS A 602 11.63 29.02 8.87
C LYS A 602 11.46 30.49 9.22
N ALA A 603 11.24 31.32 8.23
CA ALA A 603 10.81 32.72 8.39
C ALA A 603 9.32 32.78 8.77
N ARG A 604 8.83 33.94 9.25
CA ARG A 604 7.42 34.13 9.66
C ARG A 604 6.42 33.86 8.53
N ASN A 605 6.81 34.05 7.29
CA ASN A 605 6.01 33.75 6.10
C ASN A 605 6.09 32.28 5.64
N GLY A 606 6.67 31.37 6.45
CA GLY A 606 6.80 29.95 6.14
C GLY A 606 8.02 29.56 5.29
N TRP A 607 8.74 30.52 4.74
CA TRP A 607 9.89 30.27 3.89
C TRP A 607 11.10 29.71 4.64
N ALA A 608 11.81 28.74 4.05
CA ALA A 608 12.97 28.09 4.67
C ALA A 608 14.29 28.73 4.24
N PHE A 609 15.18 28.96 5.21
CA PHE A 609 16.52 29.50 4.99
C PHE A 609 17.54 28.81 5.92
N LEU A 610 18.83 28.98 5.63
CA LEU A 610 19.91 28.56 6.51
C LEU A 610 20.33 29.73 7.41
N GLY A 611 20.35 29.54 8.71
CA GLY A 611 20.82 30.51 9.69
C GLY A 611 21.85 29.89 10.61
N CYS A 612 22.72 30.72 11.19
CA CYS A 612 23.71 30.24 12.16
C CYS A 612 23.04 29.68 13.44
N SER A 613 23.57 28.58 13.96
CA SER A 613 23.12 27.96 15.22
C SER A 613 23.30 28.88 16.41
N ARG A 614 24.27 29.81 16.35
CA ARG A 614 24.55 30.81 17.41
C ARG A 614 23.73 32.10 17.30
N PHE A 615 22.61 32.06 16.60
CA PHE A 615 21.68 33.20 16.67
C PHE A 615 21.12 33.34 18.08
N PRO A 616 21.07 34.57 18.67
CA PRO A 616 21.21 35.90 18.04
C PRO A 616 22.63 36.47 17.96
N GLU A 617 23.65 35.83 18.57
CA GLU A 617 25.03 36.33 18.60
C GLU A 617 25.64 36.40 17.17
N CYS A 618 25.35 35.38 16.33
CA CYS A 618 25.70 35.35 14.91
C CYS A 618 24.45 35.40 14.07
N ARG A 619 24.33 36.42 13.21
CA ARG A 619 23.15 36.65 12.38
C ARG A 619 23.33 36.21 10.92
N GLN A 620 24.38 35.42 10.61
CA GLN A 620 24.65 34.95 9.27
C GLN A 620 23.50 34.09 8.73
N ARG A 621 23.11 34.34 7.47
CA ARG A 621 22.02 33.69 6.78
C ARG A 621 22.38 33.35 5.33
N TYR A 622 21.80 32.25 4.80
CA TYR A 622 21.91 31.83 3.42
C TYR A 622 20.55 31.36 2.91
N ARG A 623 20.35 31.44 1.61
CA ARG A 623 19.21 30.81 0.96
C ARG A 623 19.44 29.30 0.85
N LEU A 624 18.35 28.54 1.00
CA LEU A 624 18.34 27.09 0.75
C LEU A 624 17.86 26.87 -0.68
N GLY A 625 18.75 26.40 -1.56
CA GLY A 625 18.39 26.06 -2.93
C GLY A 625 17.50 24.81 -3.02
N ALA A 626 16.85 24.60 -4.15
CA ALA A 626 15.90 23.50 -4.38
C ALA A 626 16.51 22.10 -4.18
N LEU A 627 17.81 21.95 -4.42
CA LEU A 627 18.56 20.72 -4.20
C LEU A 627 19.22 20.64 -2.81
N GLY A 628 18.88 21.58 -1.90
CA GLY A 628 19.45 21.66 -0.56
C GLY A 628 20.83 22.33 -0.49
N GLN A 629 21.31 22.91 -1.59
CA GLN A 629 22.58 23.62 -1.62
C GLN A 629 22.48 25.00 -0.96
N ARG A 630 23.61 25.47 -0.44
CA ARG A 630 23.78 26.77 0.17
C ARG A 630 23.95 27.84 -0.93
N LEU A 631 23.13 28.88 -0.90
CA LEU A 631 23.19 30.03 -1.83
C LEU A 631 23.37 31.33 -1.04
N PRO A 632 24.06 32.34 -1.59
CA PRO A 632 24.20 33.64 -0.93
C PRO A 632 22.85 34.26 -0.58
N TRP A 633 22.79 34.96 0.56
CA TRP A 633 21.60 35.70 0.96
C TRP A 633 21.49 36.99 0.09
N SER A 634 20.32 37.19 -0.54
CA SER A 634 19.99 38.47 -1.20
C SER A 634 18.61 38.93 -0.72
N GLU A 635 18.49 40.18 -0.29
CA GLU A 635 17.22 40.74 0.21
C GLU A 635 16.16 40.89 -0.88
N SER A 636 16.55 41.06 -2.14
CA SER A 636 15.63 41.17 -3.27
C SER A 636 14.93 39.88 -3.67
N ALA A 637 15.46 38.71 -3.27
CA ALA A 637 14.87 37.44 -3.63
C ALA A 637 13.82 36.94 -2.59
N ALA A 638 13.78 37.51 -1.39
CA ALA A 638 12.73 37.20 -0.40
C ALA A 638 11.35 37.76 -0.81
N THR A 639 11.30 38.67 -1.76
CA THR A 639 10.06 39.25 -2.31
C THR A 639 9.70 38.75 -3.70
N ALA A 640 10.66 38.20 -4.48
CA ALA A 640 10.44 37.76 -5.86
C ALA A 640 9.88 36.32 -5.96
N ASP A 641 10.29 35.40 -5.09
CA ASP A 641 9.79 34.01 -5.08
C ASP A 641 8.35 33.86 -4.53
N ALA A 642 7.74 34.97 -4.06
CA ALA A 642 6.33 35.00 -3.73
C ALA A 642 5.40 35.22 -4.94
N ALA A 643 5.97 35.50 -6.11
CA ALA A 643 5.22 35.87 -7.32
C ALA A 643 5.20 34.79 -8.43
N GLU A 644 6.00 33.71 -8.28
CA GLU A 644 6.02 32.59 -9.24
C GLU A 644 5.63 31.25 -8.60
N VAL A 645 4.38 31.16 -8.14
CA VAL A 645 3.67 29.88 -8.05
C VAL A 645 2.66 29.88 -9.21
N PRO A 646 2.86 29.08 -10.26
CA PRO A 646 1.80 28.93 -11.26
C PRO A 646 0.58 28.32 -10.56
N SER A 647 -0.50 29.07 -10.56
CA SER A 647 -1.85 28.61 -10.26
C SER A 647 -2.20 27.47 -11.22
N THR A 648 -2.06 26.23 -10.80
CA THR A 648 -2.79 25.11 -11.40
C THR A 648 -3.89 24.68 -10.45
N ALA A 649 -4.94 25.51 -10.43
CA ALA A 649 -6.27 25.09 -10.05
C ALA A 649 -6.99 24.75 -11.37
N ALA A 650 -7.30 23.47 -11.57
CA ALA A 650 -8.46 22.93 -12.29
C ALA A 650 -8.50 21.42 -12.05
#